data_6eb91842f37d0f3e6bd6557567f4e352
#
_entry.id   6eb91842f37d0f3e6bd6557567f4e352
#
_cell.length_a   1.000
_cell.length_b   1.000
_cell.length_c   1.000
_cell.angle_alpha   90.00
_cell.angle_beta   90.00
_cell.angle_gamma   90.00
#
_symmetry.space_group_name_H-M   'P 1'
#
loop_
_entity.id
_entity.type
_entity.pdbx_description
1 polymer ?
#
loop_
_entity_poly.entity_id
_entity_poly.type
_entity_poly.pdbx_seq_one_letter_code
_entity_poly.pdbx_strand_id
1 'polypeptide(L)'
;MTVPFEKKPWANINDWTWDIEATNLLNEETIDYTASPYKLLPSYSTHCVVFQNHWTGEIVAFHDGEKYVFDGREYSETIDGNTYTLPEGYPAVEYTHRPMSELESFIKTTKFRRLVAHNQISYDLLAMKAVYGIDYSIGDEIREGGLTTWTQDTWAGNKLSIWDTLVVSKCLNPDRYGGHSLEKLATGGTSEKFAFRKGIHQSERFKHFAADMLYYCIFDVKANTEVYDKQINDYGLFQLEEFQKWASALKLEHAVAELITRQEHRGFWFNMDKAQKALDELDKLMEERRVKVEPLLPPKPATKKFMGDYTPPKNQFKKNGELSSHMEKFIAKHGGELIESRKLKIFDKVYDLPLAEGVPLKTEQTASIGDTTHIKNWLVSLGWHPNEYKEKDLTVDDKKNKLDDVKLLAAIDRYLDQTYSCAFKTHRLEQLENLSVGPSSSKDYVRRAMLKRATRSGIKVLTNPSFTVGVDKEMCSDLERISEQFPFTKDIVEYLTYKHRRNSILGGGQDWDDPEEEPEKGYMAGVRPDGRIATPADTCGAATSRFKHRKVANVPRVTSLFGKELRELFGVGAGFFQIGYDFDSLEARVESAYCYMYDADDKAYCKSLMLEKPFDVHTMMAKSISKIIGSDFGRSPAKNVKYGLTE
;
A
#
# COMPACT_ATOMS: atom_id res chain seq x y z
N MET A 1 -11.75 -39.01 12.10
CA MET A 1 -13.24 -39.03 12.00
C MET A 1 -13.63 -37.85 11.15
N THR A 2 -14.25 -38.08 9.98
CA THR A 2 -14.80 -37.01 9.14
C THR A 2 -15.97 -36.39 9.89
N VAL A 3 -15.91 -35.09 10.17
CA VAL A 3 -17.03 -34.33 10.74
C VAL A 3 -18.17 -34.40 9.72
N PRO A 4 -19.39 -34.84 10.10
CA PRO A 4 -20.50 -34.88 9.17
C PRO A 4 -20.78 -33.50 8.60
N PHE A 5 -20.96 -33.41 7.27
CA PHE A 5 -21.32 -32.16 6.62
C PHE A 5 -22.72 -31.72 7.07
N GLU A 6 -22.82 -30.59 7.75
CA GLU A 6 -24.09 -30.08 8.25
C GLU A 6 -24.83 -29.31 7.14
N LYS A 7 -26.03 -29.79 6.80
CA LYS A 7 -26.91 -29.09 5.83
C LYS A 7 -27.42 -27.79 6.39
N LYS A 8 -27.20 -26.71 5.66
CA LYS A 8 -27.62 -25.35 6.05
C LYS A 8 -28.92 -24.97 5.35
N PRO A 9 -29.83 -24.22 6.01
CA PRO A 9 -31.14 -23.88 5.45
C PRO A 9 -31.09 -23.10 4.13
N TRP A 10 -29.99 -22.35 3.92
CA TRP A 10 -29.77 -21.55 2.71
C TRP A 10 -28.99 -22.26 1.61
N ALA A 11 -28.41 -23.43 1.88
CA ALA A 11 -27.65 -24.17 0.89
C ALA A 11 -28.57 -24.70 -0.22
N ASN A 12 -28.05 -24.71 -1.43
CA ASN A 12 -28.73 -25.24 -2.61
C ASN A 12 -27.81 -26.22 -3.34
N ILE A 13 -28.37 -27.28 -3.90
CA ILE A 13 -27.61 -28.29 -4.63
C ILE A 13 -26.86 -27.75 -5.85
N ASN A 14 -27.27 -26.58 -6.33
CA ASN A 14 -26.66 -25.91 -7.46
C ASN A 14 -25.73 -24.76 -7.04
N ASP A 15 -25.42 -24.64 -5.74
CA ASP A 15 -24.44 -23.69 -5.23
C ASP A 15 -23.09 -24.38 -5.01
N TRP A 16 -22.03 -23.78 -5.55
CA TRP A 16 -20.70 -24.35 -5.52
C TRP A 16 -19.65 -23.29 -5.17
N THR A 17 -18.73 -23.66 -4.28
CA THR A 17 -17.47 -22.93 -4.08
C THR A 17 -16.38 -23.57 -4.93
N TRP A 18 -15.48 -22.77 -5.46
CA TRP A 18 -14.37 -23.26 -6.26
C TRP A 18 -13.10 -22.42 -6.07
N ASP A 19 -11.99 -22.97 -6.50
CA ASP A 19 -10.68 -22.33 -6.50
C ASP A 19 -9.76 -22.97 -7.53
N ILE A 20 -8.71 -22.26 -7.96
CA ILE A 20 -7.74 -22.70 -8.96
C ILE A 20 -6.32 -22.45 -8.48
N GLU A 21 -5.45 -23.43 -8.65
CA GLU A 21 -4.02 -23.25 -8.45
C GLU A 21 -3.26 -23.33 -9.77
N ALA A 22 -2.33 -22.39 -9.96
CA ALA A 22 -1.55 -22.26 -11.18
C ALA A 22 -0.09 -21.89 -10.87
N THR A 23 0.78 -21.98 -11.86
CA THR A 23 2.22 -21.72 -11.70
C THR A 23 2.55 -20.30 -11.23
N ASN A 24 1.73 -19.31 -11.59
CA ASN A 24 1.99 -17.90 -11.26
C ASN A 24 0.71 -17.05 -11.37
N LEU A 25 0.81 -15.75 -11.06
CA LEU A 25 -0.25 -14.78 -11.28
C LEU A 25 -0.38 -14.41 -12.76
N LEU A 26 -1.52 -13.82 -13.12
CA LEU A 26 -1.75 -13.25 -14.46
C LEU A 26 -1.14 -11.84 -14.54
N ASN A 27 0.11 -11.76 -14.94
CA ASN A 27 0.90 -10.52 -15.00
C ASN A 27 1.83 -10.51 -16.23
N GLU A 28 2.80 -9.59 -16.27
CA GLU A 28 3.78 -9.45 -17.34
C GLU A 28 4.73 -10.64 -17.52
N GLU A 29 4.85 -11.53 -16.55
CA GLU A 29 5.65 -12.76 -16.63
C GLU A 29 4.89 -13.93 -17.28
N THR A 30 3.56 -13.81 -17.35
CA THR A 30 2.67 -14.88 -17.79
C THR A 30 1.75 -14.50 -18.95
N ILE A 31 1.64 -13.21 -19.27
CA ILE A 31 0.81 -12.69 -20.36
C ILE A 31 1.67 -11.91 -21.36
N ASP A 32 1.56 -12.26 -22.62
CA ASP A 32 2.06 -11.42 -23.73
C ASP A 32 1.06 -10.29 -24.01
N TYR A 33 1.31 -9.15 -23.40
CA TYR A 33 0.51 -7.94 -23.59
C TYR A 33 0.72 -7.27 -24.95
N THR A 34 1.70 -7.70 -25.76
CA THR A 34 1.91 -7.17 -27.11
C THR A 34 1.00 -7.82 -28.13
N ALA A 35 0.48 -9.02 -27.83
CA ALA A 35 -0.50 -9.71 -28.67
C ALA A 35 -1.90 -9.09 -28.57
N SER A 36 -2.69 -9.17 -29.64
CA SER A 36 -4.09 -8.73 -29.66
C SER A 36 -4.98 -9.83 -30.27
N PRO A 37 -5.81 -10.53 -29.50
CA PRO A 37 -5.98 -10.47 -28.04
C PRO A 37 -4.72 -10.92 -27.28
N TYR A 38 -4.61 -10.55 -26.00
CA TYR A 38 -3.53 -11.00 -25.11
C TYR A 38 -3.44 -12.52 -25.09
N LYS A 39 -2.20 -13.04 -25.03
CA LYS A 39 -1.93 -14.49 -25.02
C LYS A 39 -1.17 -14.86 -23.76
N LEU A 40 -1.45 -16.05 -23.25
CA LEU A 40 -0.64 -16.62 -22.18
C LEU A 40 0.73 -17.03 -22.70
N LEU A 41 1.74 -16.77 -21.90
CA LEU A 41 3.09 -17.28 -22.12
C LEU A 41 3.18 -18.75 -21.66
N PRO A 42 4.11 -19.54 -22.20
CA PRO A 42 4.32 -20.93 -21.79
C PRO A 42 4.69 -21.13 -20.31
N SER A 43 5.06 -20.06 -19.63
CA SER A 43 5.34 -20.04 -18.18
C SER A 43 4.10 -20.19 -17.32
N TYR A 44 2.89 -20.05 -17.88
CA TYR A 44 1.64 -20.20 -17.14
C TYR A 44 1.00 -21.56 -17.42
N SER A 45 0.71 -22.32 -16.38
CA SER A 45 -0.11 -23.53 -16.44
C SER A 45 -0.99 -23.65 -15.20
N THR A 46 -2.17 -24.23 -15.39
CA THR A 46 -3.08 -24.58 -14.30
C THR A 46 -2.69 -25.94 -13.74
N HIS A 47 -2.56 -26.05 -12.43
CA HIS A 47 -2.21 -27.27 -11.73
C HIS A 47 -3.42 -28.08 -11.33
N CYS A 48 -4.39 -27.44 -10.68
CA CYS A 48 -5.63 -28.07 -10.28
C CYS A 48 -6.78 -27.07 -10.18
N VAL A 49 -8.00 -27.58 -10.27
CA VAL A 49 -9.24 -26.84 -10.01
C VAL A 49 -10.10 -27.67 -9.08
N VAL A 50 -10.57 -27.05 -8.01
CA VAL A 50 -11.36 -27.75 -6.98
C VAL A 50 -12.73 -27.08 -6.83
N PHE A 51 -13.77 -27.92 -6.75
CA PHE A 51 -15.15 -27.48 -6.49
C PHE A 51 -15.68 -28.17 -5.23
N GLN A 52 -16.46 -27.45 -4.44
CA GLN A 52 -17.25 -28.01 -3.33
C GLN A 52 -18.72 -27.64 -3.48
N ASN A 53 -19.58 -28.64 -3.42
CA ASN A 53 -21.03 -28.46 -3.45
C ASN A 53 -21.56 -28.08 -2.06
N HIS A 54 -22.34 -27.01 -1.96
CA HIS A 54 -22.85 -26.50 -0.67
C HIS A 54 -23.94 -27.37 -0.04
N TRP A 55 -24.62 -28.21 -0.82
CA TRP A 55 -25.70 -29.06 -0.35
C TRP A 55 -25.24 -30.44 0.08
N THR A 56 -24.38 -31.05 -0.71
CA THR A 56 -23.88 -32.42 -0.48
C THR A 56 -22.58 -32.45 0.32
N GLY A 57 -21.81 -31.35 0.28
CA GLY A 57 -20.44 -31.31 0.80
C GLY A 57 -19.43 -32.03 -0.12
N GLU A 58 -19.87 -32.58 -1.26
CA GLU A 58 -19.01 -33.26 -2.23
C GLU A 58 -17.92 -32.32 -2.71
N ILE A 59 -16.68 -32.82 -2.72
CA ILE A 59 -15.51 -32.14 -3.28
C ILE A 59 -15.14 -32.87 -4.57
N VAL A 60 -15.02 -32.11 -5.65
CA VAL A 60 -14.54 -32.59 -6.95
C VAL A 60 -13.26 -31.85 -7.29
N ALA A 61 -12.17 -32.59 -7.52
CA ALA A 61 -10.88 -32.02 -7.85
C ALA A 61 -10.43 -32.48 -9.25
N PHE A 62 -10.04 -31.52 -10.07
CA PHE A 62 -9.51 -31.73 -11.42
C PHE A 62 -7.99 -31.53 -11.41
N HIS A 63 -7.25 -32.55 -11.81
CA HIS A 63 -5.80 -32.51 -12.03
C HIS A 63 -5.36 -33.74 -12.87
N ASP A 64 -4.23 -33.64 -13.55
CA ASP A 64 -3.76 -34.73 -14.45
C ASP A 64 -2.84 -35.75 -13.75
N GLY A 65 -2.55 -35.56 -12.45
CA GLY A 65 -1.80 -36.52 -11.65
C GLY A 65 -2.64 -37.73 -11.21
N GLU A 66 -1.99 -38.67 -10.52
CA GLU A 66 -2.68 -39.79 -9.87
C GLU A 66 -3.56 -39.27 -8.70
N LYS A 67 -4.58 -40.05 -8.34
CA LYS A 67 -5.43 -39.70 -7.20
C LYS A 67 -4.64 -39.82 -5.90
N TYR A 68 -4.54 -38.74 -5.17
CA TYR A 68 -3.96 -38.71 -3.82
C TYR A 68 -4.94 -39.21 -2.77
N VAL A 69 -4.41 -39.80 -1.69
CA VAL A 69 -5.21 -40.23 -0.52
C VAL A 69 -4.84 -39.37 0.67
N PHE A 70 -5.79 -38.59 1.16
CA PHE A 70 -5.61 -37.69 2.30
C PHE A 70 -6.26 -38.29 3.54
N ASP A 71 -5.53 -39.15 4.25
CA ASP A 71 -6.00 -39.93 5.42
C ASP A 71 -5.34 -39.52 6.75
N GLY A 72 -4.55 -38.45 6.74
CA GLY A 72 -3.86 -37.92 7.91
C GLY A 72 -2.47 -38.52 8.15
N ARG A 73 -2.01 -39.46 7.32
CA ARG A 73 -0.63 -39.96 7.36
C ARG A 73 0.30 -38.97 6.66
N GLU A 74 1.53 -38.88 7.17
CA GLU A 74 2.55 -38.06 6.51
C GLU A 74 2.68 -38.42 5.03
N TYR A 75 2.69 -37.40 4.19
CA TYR A 75 2.94 -37.51 2.76
C TYR A 75 4.14 -36.64 2.38
N SER A 76 5.06 -37.19 1.61
CA SER A 76 6.23 -36.47 1.14
C SER A 76 6.55 -36.84 -0.30
N GLU A 77 6.80 -35.84 -1.12
CA GLU A 77 7.13 -35.97 -2.54
C GLU A 77 8.28 -35.04 -2.90
N THR A 78 9.25 -35.53 -3.68
CA THR A 78 10.39 -34.72 -4.12
C THR A 78 10.32 -34.51 -5.64
N ILE A 79 10.25 -33.24 -6.05
CA ILE A 79 10.20 -32.82 -7.46
C ILE A 79 11.31 -31.80 -7.69
N ASP A 80 12.17 -32.04 -8.67
CA ASP A 80 13.31 -31.15 -9.04
C ASP A 80 14.17 -30.75 -7.84
N GLY A 81 14.41 -31.68 -6.89
CA GLY A 81 15.24 -31.45 -5.70
C GLY A 81 14.54 -30.73 -4.55
N ASN A 82 13.30 -30.29 -4.71
CA ASN A 82 12.49 -29.73 -3.64
C ASN A 82 11.56 -30.81 -3.06
N THR A 83 11.52 -30.90 -1.73
CA THR A 83 10.62 -31.84 -1.04
C THR A 83 9.39 -31.12 -0.51
N TYR A 84 8.23 -31.59 -0.89
CA TYR A 84 6.91 -31.09 -0.51
C TYR A 84 6.26 -32.09 0.45
N THR A 85 5.80 -31.61 1.61
CA THR A 85 5.37 -32.48 2.70
C THR A 85 4.05 -32.01 3.30
N LEU A 86 3.13 -32.96 3.51
CA LEU A 86 2.02 -32.83 4.45
C LEU A 86 2.42 -33.55 5.74
N PRO A 87 2.43 -32.85 6.91
CA PRO A 87 2.87 -33.44 8.17
C PRO A 87 1.84 -34.46 8.68
N GLU A 88 2.28 -35.44 9.47
CA GLU A 88 1.37 -36.40 10.12
C GLU A 88 0.30 -35.67 10.95
N GLY A 89 -0.93 -36.17 10.90
CA GLY A 89 -2.06 -35.65 11.67
C GLY A 89 -2.85 -34.54 10.98
N TYR A 90 -2.55 -34.22 9.71
CA TYR A 90 -3.42 -33.30 8.95
C TYR A 90 -4.85 -33.88 8.82
N PRO A 91 -5.91 -33.04 8.77
CA PRO A 91 -7.28 -33.50 8.62
C PRO A 91 -7.50 -34.35 7.37
N ALA A 92 -8.06 -35.54 7.54
CA ALA A 92 -8.41 -36.40 6.40
C ALA A 92 -9.51 -35.73 5.55
N VAL A 93 -9.41 -35.88 4.22
CA VAL A 93 -10.42 -35.38 3.29
C VAL A 93 -10.64 -36.36 2.15
N GLU A 94 -11.90 -36.57 1.81
CA GLU A 94 -12.32 -37.34 0.66
C GLU A 94 -12.71 -36.41 -0.48
N TYR A 95 -12.33 -36.75 -1.71
CA TYR A 95 -12.71 -36.01 -2.90
C TYR A 95 -12.88 -36.95 -4.12
N THR A 96 -13.68 -36.50 -5.07
CA THR A 96 -13.82 -37.13 -6.37
C THR A 96 -12.74 -36.60 -7.32
N HIS A 97 -11.82 -37.44 -7.76
CA HIS A 97 -10.78 -37.08 -8.73
C HIS A 97 -11.33 -37.18 -10.16
N ARG A 98 -11.01 -36.16 -10.97
CA ARG A 98 -11.25 -36.13 -12.43
C ARG A 98 -10.03 -35.54 -13.15
N PRO A 99 -9.73 -36.01 -14.38
CA PRO A 99 -8.68 -35.41 -15.20
C PRO A 99 -9.07 -34.00 -15.66
N MET A 100 -8.09 -33.12 -15.90
CA MET A 100 -8.33 -31.73 -16.37
C MET A 100 -9.12 -31.71 -17.70
N SER A 101 -8.99 -32.72 -18.53
CA SER A 101 -9.75 -32.86 -19.80
C SER A 101 -11.27 -32.92 -19.63
N GLU A 102 -11.77 -33.28 -18.46
CA GLU A 102 -13.21 -33.31 -18.15
C GLU A 102 -13.74 -31.98 -17.57
N LEU A 103 -12.86 -31.03 -17.22
CA LEU A 103 -13.21 -29.77 -16.54
C LEU A 103 -14.23 -28.93 -17.34
N GLU A 104 -13.97 -28.73 -18.63
CA GLU A 104 -14.87 -27.94 -19.50
C GLU A 104 -16.26 -28.57 -19.60
N SER A 105 -16.31 -29.91 -19.77
CA SER A 105 -17.57 -30.65 -19.80
C SER A 105 -18.33 -30.56 -18.49
N PHE A 106 -17.63 -30.67 -17.35
CA PHE A 106 -18.22 -30.50 -16.03
C PHE A 106 -18.83 -29.09 -15.86
N ILE A 107 -18.10 -28.04 -16.22
CA ILE A 107 -18.60 -26.67 -16.15
C ILE A 107 -19.83 -26.45 -17.02
N LYS A 108 -19.83 -26.96 -18.23
CA LYS A 108 -20.96 -26.83 -19.18
C LYS A 108 -22.21 -27.64 -18.79
N THR A 109 -22.03 -28.78 -18.15
CA THR A 109 -23.14 -29.69 -17.81
C THR A 109 -23.69 -29.51 -16.41
N THR A 110 -22.89 -28.97 -15.49
CA THR A 110 -23.33 -28.66 -14.11
C THR A 110 -24.26 -27.45 -14.09
N LYS A 111 -25.41 -27.62 -13.44
CA LYS A 111 -26.37 -26.54 -13.27
C LYS A 111 -25.95 -25.67 -12.08
N PHE A 112 -25.13 -24.67 -12.33
CA PHE A 112 -24.77 -23.69 -11.32
C PHE A 112 -25.91 -22.68 -11.12
N ARG A 113 -26.35 -22.48 -9.87
CA ARG A 113 -27.18 -21.34 -9.47
C ARG A 113 -26.29 -20.21 -8.94
N ARG A 114 -25.32 -20.55 -8.13
CA ARG A 114 -24.33 -19.63 -7.58
C ARG A 114 -22.93 -20.23 -7.63
N LEU A 115 -21.99 -19.42 -8.10
CA LEU A 115 -20.58 -19.76 -8.15
C LEU A 115 -19.83 -18.86 -7.16
N VAL A 116 -19.23 -19.43 -6.14
CA VAL A 116 -18.58 -18.74 -5.03
C VAL A 116 -17.07 -18.95 -5.10
N ALA A 117 -16.29 -17.87 -5.05
CA ALA A 117 -14.84 -17.94 -4.81
C ALA A 117 -14.33 -16.65 -4.19
N HIS A 118 -13.07 -16.62 -3.78
CA HIS A 118 -12.43 -15.47 -3.18
C HIS A 118 -11.53 -14.77 -4.20
N ASN A 119 -11.86 -13.53 -4.57
CA ASN A 119 -11.13 -12.75 -5.59
C ASN A 119 -11.22 -13.34 -7.02
N GLN A 120 -12.23 -14.13 -7.31
CA GLN A 120 -12.38 -14.84 -8.59
C GLN A 120 -12.51 -13.91 -9.79
N ILE A 121 -13.08 -12.72 -9.61
CA ILE A 121 -13.26 -11.75 -10.70
C ILE A 121 -11.90 -11.24 -11.20
N SER A 122 -10.95 -11.07 -10.29
CA SER A 122 -9.62 -10.56 -10.63
C SER A 122 -8.64 -11.64 -11.05
N TYR A 123 -8.93 -12.93 -10.81
CA TYR A 123 -7.99 -13.99 -11.09
C TYR A 123 -8.63 -15.25 -11.71
N ASP A 124 -9.43 -16.02 -10.97
CA ASP A 124 -9.86 -17.37 -11.36
C ASP A 124 -10.65 -17.40 -12.68
N LEU A 125 -11.62 -16.49 -12.81
CA LEU A 125 -12.44 -16.39 -14.02
C LEU A 125 -11.60 -15.95 -15.23
N LEU A 126 -10.62 -15.08 -15.04
CA LEU A 126 -9.68 -14.68 -16.09
C LEU A 126 -8.76 -15.83 -16.49
N ALA A 127 -8.24 -16.58 -15.52
CA ALA A 127 -7.40 -17.75 -15.76
C ALA A 127 -8.16 -18.79 -16.58
N MET A 128 -9.41 -19.09 -16.21
CA MET A 128 -10.27 -20.02 -16.95
C MET A 128 -10.55 -19.55 -18.37
N LYS A 129 -10.79 -18.26 -18.56
CA LYS A 129 -10.95 -17.69 -19.90
C LYS A 129 -9.67 -17.78 -20.71
N ALA A 130 -8.52 -17.44 -20.12
CA ALA A 130 -7.24 -17.41 -20.80
C ALA A 130 -6.72 -18.80 -21.18
N VAL A 131 -6.88 -19.81 -20.29
CA VAL A 131 -6.39 -21.18 -20.51
C VAL A 131 -7.36 -22.03 -21.31
N TYR A 132 -8.65 -22.01 -20.95
CA TYR A 132 -9.66 -22.94 -21.47
C TYR A 132 -10.68 -22.29 -22.42
N GLY A 133 -10.57 -20.96 -22.66
CA GLY A 133 -11.54 -20.23 -23.48
C GLY A 133 -12.94 -20.17 -22.88
N ILE A 134 -13.07 -20.39 -21.56
CA ILE A 134 -14.35 -20.37 -20.85
C ILE A 134 -14.74 -18.94 -20.54
N ASP A 135 -15.62 -18.38 -21.35
CA ASP A 135 -16.11 -17.02 -21.18
C ASP A 135 -17.01 -16.87 -19.96
N TYR A 136 -16.91 -15.70 -19.35
CA TYR A 136 -17.83 -15.22 -18.30
C TYR A 136 -18.25 -13.79 -18.56
N SER A 137 -19.36 -13.37 -17.98
CA SER A 137 -19.74 -11.96 -17.83
C SER A 137 -20.42 -11.70 -16.50
N ILE A 138 -20.11 -10.56 -15.90
CA ILE A 138 -20.89 -10.00 -14.80
C ILE A 138 -22.04 -9.21 -15.40
N GLY A 139 -23.24 -9.38 -14.86
CA GLY A 139 -24.43 -8.75 -15.42
C GLY A 139 -24.39 -7.22 -15.39
N ASP A 140 -24.83 -6.61 -16.48
CA ASP A 140 -24.89 -5.15 -16.64
C ASP A 140 -26.20 -4.56 -16.09
N GLU A 141 -26.13 -3.30 -15.70
CA GLU A 141 -27.32 -2.51 -15.33
C GLU A 141 -28.12 -2.13 -16.58
N ILE A 142 -29.42 -2.42 -16.55
CA ILE A 142 -30.38 -1.98 -17.58
C ILE A 142 -31.34 -0.98 -16.95
N ARG A 143 -31.47 0.20 -17.57
CA ARG A 143 -32.43 1.24 -17.17
C ARG A 143 -33.52 1.40 -18.24
N GLU A 144 -34.70 0.91 -17.95
CA GLU A 144 -35.86 1.04 -18.82
C GLU A 144 -37.05 1.60 -18.04
N GLY A 145 -37.69 2.66 -18.56
CA GLY A 145 -38.87 3.24 -17.96
C GLY A 145 -38.73 3.73 -16.53
N GLY A 146 -37.52 4.12 -16.12
CA GLY A 146 -37.20 4.55 -14.75
C GLY A 146 -36.94 3.41 -13.76
N LEU A 147 -36.99 2.16 -14.21
CA LEU A 147 -36.62 0.97 -13.43
C LEU A 147 -35.18 0.55 -13.74
N THR A 148 -34.44 0.23 -12.68
CA THR A 148 -33.12 -0.37 -12.79
C THR A 148 -33.25 -1.89 -12.64
N THR A 149 -32.79 -2.62 -13.66
CA THR A 149 -32.66 -4.08 -13.65
C THR A 149 -31.24 -4.47 -13.98
N TRP A 150 -30.83 -5.69 -13.59
CA TRP A 150 -29.52 -6.23 -13.89
C TRP A 150 -29.66 -7.46 -14.78
N THR A 151 -28.82 -7.55 -15.82
CA THR A 151 -28.71 -8.78 -16.57
C THR A 151 -28.11 -9.87 -15.69
N GLN A 152 -28.35 -11.12 -16.07
CA GLN A 152 -27.83 -12.26 -15.33
C GLN A 152 -26.34 -12.46 -15.61
N ASP A 153 -25.56 -12.77 -14.58
CA ASP A 153 -24.17 -13.22 -14.77
C ASP A 153 -24.14 -14.51 -15.59
N THR A 154 -23.09 -14.72 -16.38
CA THR A 154 -22.93 -15.94 -17.17
C THR A 154 -21.54 -16.54 -17.00
N TRP A 155 -21.46 -17.88 -17.11
CA TRP A 155 -20.22 -18.64 -17.17
C TRP A 155 -20.38 -19.83 -18.10
N ALA A 156 -19.48 -19.99 -19.06
CA ALA A 156 -19.59 -21.00 -20.11
C ALA A 156 -20.99 -20.99 -20.82
N GLY A 157 -21.61 -19.82 -20.96
CA GLY A 157 -22.95 -19.66 -21.52
C GLY A 157 -24.11 -19.98 -20.57
N ASN A 158 -23.86 -20.50 -19.37
CA ASN A 158 -24.88 -20.78 -18.37
C ASN A 158 -25.18 -19.54 -17.53
N LYS A 159 -26.47 -19.29 -17.26
CA LYS A 159 -26.93 -18.22 -16.36
C LYS A 159 -26.76 -18.65 -14.90
N LEU A 160 -26.08 -17.83 -14.10
CA LEU A 160 -25.84 -18.07 -12.67
C LEU A 160 -25.69 -16.76 -11.90
N SER A 161 -25.34 -16.83 -10.63
CA SER A 161 -24.89 -15.68 -9.83
C SER A 161 -23.44 -15.89 -9.44
N ILE A 162 -22.54 -14.97 -9.82
CA ILE A 162 -21.16 -14.93 -9.38
C ILE A 162 -21.12 -14.23 -8.03
N TRP A 163 -20.51 -14.88 -7.04
CA TRP A 163 -20.37 -14.36 -5.68
C TRP A 163 -18.90 -14.35 -5.28
N ASP A 164 -18.28 -13.18 -5.38
CA ASP A 164 -16.89 -12.98 -4.96
C ASP A 164 -16.86 -12.59 -3.49
N THR A 165 -16.38 -13.49 -2.62
CA THR A 165 -16.39 -13.27 -1.18
C THR A 165 -15.50 -12.11 -0.73
N LEU A 166 -14.46 -11.73 -1.50
CA LEU A 166 -13.65 -10.54 -1.26
C LEU A 166 -14.46 -9.26 -1.52
N VAL A 167 -15.13 -9.18 -2.67
CA VAL A 167 -15.97 -8.04 -3.06
C VAL A 167 -17.11 -7.87 -2.05
N VAL A 168 -17.79 -8.95 -1.72
CA VAL A 168 -18.88 -8.96 -0.72
C VAL A 168 -18.38 -8.50 0.64
N SER A 169 -17.24 -9.02 1.11
CA SER A 169 -16.69 -8.62 2.41
C SER A 169 -16.37 -7.13 2.47
N LYS A 170 -15.79 -6.56 1.39
CA LYS A 170 -15.49 -5.13 1.29
C LYS A 170 -16.76 -4.28 1.23
N CYS A 171 -17.78 -4.73 0.51
CA CYS A 171 -19.05 -4.02 0.39
C CYS A 171 -19.81 -3.99 1.73
N LEU A 172 -19.90 -5.13 2.41
CA LEU A 172 -20.63 -5.25 3.68
C LEU A 172 -19.94 -4.57 4.87
N ASN A 173 -18.61 -4.57 4.90
CA ASN A 173 -17.83 -3.97 5.99
C ASN A 173 -16.46 -3.47 5.50
N PRO A 174 -16.40 -2.30 4.83
CA PRO A 174 -15.17 -1.78 4.24
C PRO A 174 -14.07 -1.45 5.27
N ASP A 175 -14.43 -1.18 6.52
CA ASP A 175 -13.51 -0.89 7.64
C ASP A 175 -13.22 -2.12 8.52
N ARG A 176 -13.33 -3.32 7.97
CA ARG A 176 -13.09 -4.56 8.72
C ARG A 176 -11.68 -4.59 9.30
N TYR A 177 -11.60 -4.73 10.62
CA TYR A 177 -10.32 -4.93 11.32
C TYR A 177 -9.62 -6.21 10.85
N GLY A 178 -8.32 -6.12 10.56
CA GLY A 178 -7.51 -7.23 10.07
C GLY A 178 -7.55 -7.45 8.56
N GLY A 179 -8.43 -6.74 7.82
CA GLY A 179 -8.52 -6.80 6.35
C GLY A 179 -9.41 -7.94 5.83
N HIS A 180 -9.36 -8.17 4.51
CA HIS A 180 -10.33 -8.98 3.78
C HIS A 180 -9.71 -10.21 3.09
N SER A 181 -8.47 -10.61 3.41
CA SER A 181 -7.89 -11.84 2.85
C SER A 181 -8.65 -13.07 3.34
N LEU A 182 -8.69 -14.14 2.54
CA LEU A 182 -9.37 -15.38 2.89
C LEU A 182 -8.93 -15.90 4.27
N GLU A 183 -7.63 -15.87 4.56
CA GLU A 183 -7.07 -16.23 5.86
C GLU A 183 -7.69 -15.45 7.02
N LYS A 184 -7.89 -14.13 6.85
CA LYS A 184 -8.49 -13.27 7.89
C LYS A 184 -10.00 -13.43 8.01
N LEU A 185 -10.67 -13.74 6.92
CA LEU A 185 -12.11 -13.99 6.91
C LEU A 185 -12.43 -15.37 7.52
N ALA A 186 -11.60 -16.37 7.27
CA ALA A 186 -11.75 -17.72 7.77
C ALA A 186 -11.32 -17.91 9.24
N THR A 187 -10.67 -16.90 9.86
CA THR A 187 -10.22 -16.99 11.27
C THR A 187 -11.36 -17.37 12.20
N GLY A 188 -11.16 -18.41 13.02
CA GLY A 188 -12.16 -18.96 13.93
C GLY A 188 -13.18 -19.91 13.27
N GLY A 189 -13.00 -20.27 12.01
CA GLY A 189 -13.70 -21.34 11.31
C GLY A 189 -13.10 -22.72 11.64
N THR A 190 -13.73 -23.79 11.12
CA THR A 190 -13.25 -25.16 11.28
C THR A 190 -12.14 -25.51 10.27
N SER A 191 -12.03 -24.74 9.18
CA SER A 191 -11.02 -24.89 8.15
C SER A 191 -9.98 -23.76 8.29
N GLU A 192 -9.02 -23.94 9.20
CA GLU A 192 -7.89 -23.02 9.30
C GLU A 192 -7.04 -23.12 8.02
N LYS A 193 -6.61 -21.96 7.50
CA LYS A 193 -5.77 -21.92 6.31
C LYS A 193 -4.44 -22.63 6.57
N PHE A 194 -4.17 -23.67 5.79
CA PHE A 194 -2.92 -24.42 5.84
C PHE A 194 -1.73 -23.53 5.46
N ALA A 195 -0.65 -23.58 6.24
CA ALA A 195 0.57 -22.81 5.97
C ALA A 195 1.34 -23.41 4.78
N PHE A 196 0.88 -23.12 3.57
CA PHE A 196 1.40 -23.67 2.33
C PHE A 196 2.87 -23.28 2.09
N ARG A 197 3.75 -24.28 1.99
CA ARG A 197 5.18 -24.17 1.62
C ARG A 197 5.90 -23.01 2.30
N LYS A 198 5.74 -22.89 3.63
CA LYS A 198 6.38 -21.85 4.43
C LYS A 198 7.90 -21.97 4.34
N GLY A 199 8.57 -20.86 4.03
CA GLY A 199 10.03 -20.81 3.86
C GLY A 199 10.53 -21.00 2.42
N ILE A 200 9.65 -21.37 1.48
CA ILE A 200 9.96 -21.37 0.04
C ILE A 200 9.70 -19.96 -0.51
N HIS A 201 10.62 -19.44 -1.33
CA HIS A 201 10.45 -18.13 -1.97
C HIS A 201 9.16 -18.10 -2.82
N GLN A 202 8.48 -16.96 -2.86
CA GLN A 202 7.16 -16.84 -3.49
C GLN A 202 7.16 -17.28 -4.96
N SER A 203 8.20 -16.99 -5.74
CA SER A 203 8.34 -17.39 -7.15
C SER A 203 8.46 -18.90 -7.37
N GLU A 204 8.93 -19.65 -6.37
CA GLU A 204 9.12 -21.10 -6.43
C GLU A 204 7.96 -21.88 -5.81
N ARG A 205 7.13 -21.18 -5.02
CA ARG A 205 6.09 -21.80 -4.18
C ARG A 205 5.01 -22.53 -5.00
N PHE A 206 4.67 -21.99 -6.16
CA PHE A 206 3.63 -22.52 -7.05
C PHE A 206 4.17 -23.18 -8.34
N LYS A 207 5.47 -23.38 -8.44
CA LYS A 207 6.12 -23.90 -9.66
C LYS A 207 5.77 -25.35 -9.96
N HIS A 208 5.66 -26.19 -8.95
CA HIS A 208 5.44 -27.63 -9.11
C HIS A 208 4.16 -28.06 -8.41
N PHE A 209 3.34 -28.81 -9.14
CA PHE A 209 2.17 -29.48 -8.60
C PHE A 209 2.59 -30.69 -7.75
N ALA A 210 2.06 -30.82 -6.55
CA ALA A 210 2.25 -31.94 -5.64
C ALA A 210 1.02 -32.11 -4.75
N ALA A 211 0.94 -33.18 -3.97
CA ALA A 211 -0.18 -33.46 -3.09
C ALA A 211 -0.49 -32.34 -2.09
N ASP A 212 0.54 -31.68 -1.57
CA ASP A 212 0.38 -30.56 -0.66
C ASP A 212 -0.33 -29.36 -1.29
N MET A 213 -0.14 -29.11 -2.60
CA MET A 213 -0.84 -28.05 -3.34
C MET A 213 -2.30 -28.38 -3.54
N LEU A 214 -2.63 -29.62 -3.95
CA LEU A 214 -4.02 -30.04 -4.06
C LEU A 214 -4.73 -29.96 -2.71
N TYR A 215 -4.07 -30.40 -1.65
CA TYR A 215 -4.59 -30.31 -0.29
C TYR A 215 -4.85 -28.85 0.12
N TYR A 216 -3.91 -27.96 -0.20
CA TYR A 216 -4.04 -26.52 0.03
C TYR A 216 -5.27 -25.94 -0.68
N CYS A 217 -5.43 -26.21 -2.00
CA CYS A 217 -6.59 -25.78 -2.79
C CYS A 217 -7.92 -26.30 -2.21
N ILE A 218 -7.98 -27.58 -1.81
CA ILE A 218 -9.17 -28.16 -1.16
C ILE A 218 -9.53 -27.40 0.12
N PHE A 219 -8.53 -27.04 0.94
CA PHE A 219 -8.77 -26.29 2.18
C PHE A 219 -9.12 -24.83 1.95
N ASP A 220 -8.58 -24.19 0.91
CA ASP A 220 -8.99 -22.84 0.52
C ASP A 220 -10.47 -22.83 0.05
N VAL A 221 -10.91 -23.83 -0.70
CA VAL A 221 -12.33 -24.01 -1.08
C VAL A 221 -13.22 -24.21 0.16
N LYS A 222 -12.82 -25.08 1.10
CA LYS A 222 -13.57 -25.30 2.36
C LYS A 222 -13.64 -24.02 3.21
N ALA A 223 -12.52 -23.36 3.39
CA ALA A 223 -12.45 -22.09 4.13
C ALA A 223 -13.34 -21.02 3.49
N ASN A 224 -13.34 -20.92 2.17
CA ASN A 224 -14.17 -19.97 1.44
C ASN A 224 -15.66 -20.32 1.51
N THR A 225 -16.02 -21.60 1.56
CA THR A 225 -17.40 -22.05 1.82
C THR A 225 -17.87 -21.56 3.20
N GLU A 226 -17.03 -21.69 4.22
CA GLU A 226 -17.33 -21.16 5.56
C GLU A 226 -17.44 -19.63 5.59
N VAL A 227 -16.59 -18.93 4.84
CA VAL A 227 -16.68 -17.47 4.69
C VAL A 227 -17.99 -17.05 4.04
N TYR A 228 -18.38 -17.72 2.95
CA TYR A 228 -19.67 -17.51 2.30
C TYR A 228 -20.83 -17.72 3.29
N ASP A 229 -20.81 -18.80 4.05
CA ASP A 229 -21.85 -19.10 5.04
C ASP A 229 -21.94 -18.01 6.12
N LYS A 230 -20.79 -17.51 6.60
CA LYS A 230 -20.76 -16.37 7.53
C LYS A 230 -21.37 -15.12 6.91
N GLN A 231 -21.02 -14.79 5.67
CA GLN A 231 -21.59 -13.63 4.96
C GLN A 231 -23.11 -13.74 4.81
N ILE A 232 -23.61 -14.92 4.44
CA ILE A 232 -25.04 -15.16 4.30
C ILE A 232 -25.78 -15.08 5.65
N ASN A 233 -25.18 -15.64 6.71
CA ASN A 233 -25.80 -15.73 8.02
C ASN A 233 -25.72 -14.42 8.81
N ASP A 234 -24.52 -13.84 8.93
CA ASP A 234 -24.27 -12.67 9.78
C ASP A 234 -25.04 -11.43 9.30
N TYR A 235 -25.30 -11.34 8.00
CA TYR A 235 -26.07 -10.25 7.39
C TYR A 235 -27.49 -10.65 6.99
N GLY A 236 -27.94 -11.86 7.36
CA GLY A 236 -29.30 -12.33 7.08
C GLY A 236 -29.63 -12.46 5.58
N LEU A 237 -28.61 -12.56 4.71
CA LEU A 237 -28.79 -12.53 3.25
C LEU A 237 -29.52 -13.74 2.66
N PHE A 238 -29.84 -14.74 3.47
CA PHE A 238 -30.73 -15.84 3.10
C PHE A 238 -32.21 -15.44 3.14
N GLN A 239 -32.57 -14.35 3.83
CA GLN A 239 -33.91 -13.77 3.85
C GLN A 239 -34.06 -12.82 2.66
N LEU A 240 -35.13 -12.98 1.88
CA LEU A 240 -35.36 -12.21 0.66
C LEU A 240 -35.38 -10.69 0.92
N GLU A 241 -36.02 -10.27 2.01
CA GLU A 241 -36.13 -8.86 2.37
C GLU A 241 -34.76 -8.24 2.68
N GLU A 242 -33.92 -8.95 3.48
CA GLU A 242 -32.57 -8.47 3.80
C GLU A 242 -31.67 -8.49 2.56
N PHE A 243 -31.73 -9.54 1.74
CA PHE A 243 -30.98 -9.60 0.49
C PHE A 243 -31.33 -8.45 -0.44
N GLN A 244 -32.63 -8.09 -0.57
CA GLN A 244 -33.05 -7.00 -1.45
C GLN A 244 -32.44 -5.65 -1.05
N LYS A 245 -32.19 -5.41 0.23
CA LYS A 245 -31.50 -4.19 0.71
C LYS A 245 -30.07 -4.07 0.17
N TRP A 246 -29.38 -5.20 0.01
CA TRP A 246 -27.98 -5.25 -0.43
C TRP A 246 -27.82 -5.56 -1.92
N ALA A 247 -28.83 -6.11 -2.57
CA ALA A 247 -28.73 -6.67 -3.91
C ALA A 247 -28.14 -5.70 -4.94
N SER A 248 -28.59 -4.45 -4.97
CA SER A 248 -28.09 -3.44 -5.90
C SER A 248 -26.63 -3.06 -5.60
N ALA A 249 -26.25 -2.90 -4.33
CA ALA A 249 -24.88 -2.58 -3.95
C ALA A 249 -23.93 -3.75 -4.29
N LEU A 250 -24.31 -4.98 -3.96
CA LEU A 250 -23.51 -6.16 -4.28
C LEU A 250 -23.32 -6.33 -5.79
N LYS A 251 -24.38 -6.15 -6.58
CA LYS A 251 -24.30 -6.22 -8.04
C LYS A 251 -23.40 -5.14 -8.62
N LEU A 252 -23.56 -3.90 -8.15
CA LEU A 252 -22.72 -2.77 -8.54
C LEU A 252 -21.24 -3.07 -8.27
N GLU A 253 -20.92 -3.50 -7.05
CA GLU A 253 -19.54 -3.75 -6.67
C GLU A 253 -18.90 -4.90 -7.46
N HIS A 254 -19.64 -5.95 -7.79
CA HIS A 254 -19.15 -7.03 -8.67
C HIS A 254 -18.89 -6.52 -10.09
N ALA A 255 -19.80 -5.74 -10.66
CA ALA A 255 -19.64 -5.15 -12.00
C ALA A 255 -18.46 -4.17 -12.04
N VAL A 256 -18.29 -3.37 -10.98
CA VAL A 256 -17.15 -2.45 -10.86
C VAL A 256 -15.83 -3.21 -10.67
N ALA A 257 -15.82 -4.29 -9.89
CA ALA A 257 -14.63 -5.13 -9.73
C ALA A 257 -14.16 -5.70 -11.07
N GLU A 258 -15.09 -6.18 -11.92
CA GLU A 258 -14.77 -6.66 -13.27
C GLU A 258 -14.26 -5.53 -14.18
N LEU A 259 -14.88 -4.35 -14.13
CA LEU A 259 -14.43 -3.19 -14.89
C LEU A 259 -12.99 -2.76 -14.50
N ILE A 260 -12.70 -2.72 -13.20
CA ILE A 260 -11.37 -2.39 -12.69
C ILE A 260 -10.34 -3.46 -13.08
N THR A 261 -10.72 -4.73 -13.05
CA THR A 261 -9.86 -5.82 -13.51
C THR A 261 -9.50 -5.67 -15.00
N ARG A 262 -10.49 -5.36 -15.84
CA ARG A 262 -10.24 -5.04 -17.27
C ARG A 262 -9.35 -3.82 -17.45
N GLN A 263 -9.55 -2.78 -16.63
CA GLN A 263 -8.71 -1.58 -16.63
C GLN A 263 -7.25 -1.91 -16.27
N GLU A 264 -7.04 -2.74 -15.24
CA GLU A 264 -5.71 -3.17 -14.81
C GLU A 264 -4.97 -3.93 -15.94
N HIS A 265 -5.63 -4.90 -16.56
CA HIS A 265 -5.04 -5.66 -17.66
C HIS A 265 -4.81 -4.81 -18.91
N ARG A 266 -5.71 -3.89 -19.24
CA ARG A 266 -5.50 -2.96 -20.34
C ARG A 266 -4.36 -2.00 -20.07
N GLY A 267 -4.29 -1.42 -18.86
CA GLY A 267 -3.31 -0.41 -18.47
C GLY A 267 -3.47 0.93 -19.20
N PHE A 268 -2.76 1.94 -18.72
CA PHE A 268 -2.66 3.26 -19.33
C PHE A 268 -1.36 3.37 -20.12
N TRP A 269 -1.38 4.03 -21.28
CA TRP A 269 -0.18 4.36 -22.01
C TRP A 269 0.73 5.26 -21.17
N PHE A 270 2.02 4.89 -21.10
CA PHE A 270 3.05 5.64 -20.39
C PHE A 270 4.15 6.06 -21.37
N ASN A 271 4.49 7.35 -21.38
CA ASN A 271 5.46 7.90 -22.31
C ASN A 271 6.87 7.83 -21.70
N MET A 272 7.63 6.80 -22.04
CA MET A 272 8.99 6.57 -21.54
C MET A 272 9.96 7.69 -21.94
N ASP A 273 9.84 8.25 -23.17
CA ASP A 273 10.71 9.33 -23.62
C ASP A 273 10.49 10.62 -22.83
N LYS A 274 9.21 10.96 -22.57
CA LYS A 274 8.88 12.09 -21.68
C LYS A 274 9.35 11.84 -20.25
N ALA A 275 9.25 10.60 -19.77
CA ALA A 275 9.69 10.25 -18.42
C ALA A 275 11.22 10.45 -18.28
N GLN A 276 12.00 10.02 -19.27
CA GLN A 276 13.45 10.26 -19.25
C GLN A 276 13.78 11.76 -19.27
N LYS A 277 13.15 12.54 -20.15
CA LYS A 277 13.33 14.00 -20.18
C LYS A 277 12.95 14.67 -18.87
N ALA A 278 11.86 14.21 -18.24
CA ALA A 278 11.44 14.72 -16.94
C ALA A 278 12.46 14.39 -15.83
N LEU A 279 13.08 13.21 -15.87
CA LEU A 279 14.17 12.85 -14.94
C LEU A 279 15.38 13.76 -15.12
N ASP A 280 15.83 13.98 -16.37
CA ASP A 280 16.98 14.84 -16.67
C ASP A 280 16.74 16.29 -16.19
N GLU A 281 15.52 16.80 -16.38
CA GLU A 281 15.13 18.13 -15.90
C GLU A 281 15.05 18.18 -14.37
N LEU A 282 14.49 17.17 -13.72
CA LEU A 282 14.43 17.09 -12.26
C LEU A 282 15.83 17.02 -11.63
N ASP A 283 16.74 16.24 -12.21
CA ASP A 283 18.13 16.15 -11.74
C ASP A 283 18.83 17.51 -11.86
N LYS A 284 18.60 18.25 -12.94
CA LYS A 284 19.10 19.62 -13.12
C LYS A 284 18.53 20.58 -12.08
N LEU A 285 17.21 20.59 -11.91
CA LEU A 285 16.53 21.46 -10.92
C LEU A 285 16.97 21.17 -9.49
N MET A 286 17.14 19.88 -9.16
CA MET A 286 17.67 19.47 -7.86
C MET A 286 19.11 19.94 -7.64
N GLU A 287 19.96 19.84 -8.66
CA GLU A 287 21.35 20.30 -8.57
C GLU A 287 21.43 21.81 -8.37
N GLU A 288 20.61 22.58 -9.09
CA GLU A 288 20.52 24.04 -8.92
C GLU A 288 20.17 24.44 -7.46
N ARG A 289 19.24 23.72 -6.82
CA ARG A 289 18.86 23.95 -5.42
C ARG A 289 19.95 23.48 -4.47
N ARG A 290 20.60 22.35 -4.77
CA ARG A 290 21.72 21.82 -3.99
C ARG A 290 22.87 22.83 -3.89
N VAL A 291 23.30 23.38 -5.03
CA VAL A 291 24.40 24.34 -5.12
C VAL A 291 24.09 25.63 -4.34
N LYS A 292 22.83 26.07 -4.30
CA LYS A 292 22.41 27.25 -3.54
C LYS A 292 22.36 27.01 -2.03
N VAL A 293 21.88 25.83 -1.60
CA VAL A 293 21.54 25.58 -0.20
C VAL A 293 22.68 24.96 0.58
N GLU A 294 23.41 23.99 0.02
CA GLU A 294 24.45 23.25 0.76
C GLU A 294 25.54 24.14 1.38
N PRO A 295 26.01 25.24 0.72
CA PRO A 295 26.97 26.14 1.35
C PRO A 295 26.46 26.87 2.58
N LEU A 296 25.13 26.97 2.77
CA LEU A 296 24.49 27.62 3.91
C LEU A 296 24.25 26.67 5.08
N LEU A 297 24.33 25.34 4.84
CA LEU A 297 24.03 24.34 5.86
C LEU A 297 25.14 24.30 6.93
N PRO A 298 24.79 24.29 8.21
CA PRO A 298 25.76 24.05 9.26
C PRO A 298 26.34 22.64 9.15
N PRO A 299 27.59 22.42 9.55
CA PRO A 299 28.17 21.08 9.62
C PRO A 299 27.30 20.17 10.50
N LYS A 300 27.20 18.90 10.15
CA LYS A 300 26.49 17.90 10.94
C LYS A 300 27.45 17.03 11.73
N PRO A 301 27.05 16.45 12.87
CA PRO A 301 27.83 15.47 13.59
C PRO A 301 28.28 14.33 12.66
N ALA A 302 29.55 13.96 12.75
CA ALA A 302 30.11 12.90 11.92
C ALA A 302 29.58 11.52 12.33
N THR A 303 29.36 10.65 11.34
CA THR A 303 29.03 9.24 11.60
C THR A 303 30.23 8.49 12.16
N LYS A 304 29.99 7.38 12.88
CA LYS A 304 31.08 6.52 13.40
C LYS A 304 32.05 6.07 12.29
N LYS A 305 31.54 5.76 11.09
CA LYS A 305 32.32 5.39 9.91
C LYS A 305 33.21 6.56 9.47
N PHE A 306 32.65 7.75 9.34
CA PHE A 306 33.40 8.97 8.99
C PHE A 306 34.50 9.24 10.03
N MET A 307 34.15 9.27 11.32
CA MET A 307 35.13 9.46 12.40
C MET A 307 36.24 8.41 12.36
N GLY A 308 35.92 7.14 12.04
CA GLY A 308 36.90 6.07 11.86
C GLY A 308 37.94 6.38 10.79
N ASP A 309 37.51 6.95 9.66
CA ASP A 309 38.38 7.36 8.56
C ASP A 309 39.37 8.49 8.96
N TYR A 310 38.97 9.32 9.92
CA TYR A 310 39.75 10.45 10.45
C TYR A 310 40.42 10.13 11.81
N THR A 311 40.36 8.88 12.26
CA THR A 311 41.02 8.44 13.48
C THR A 311 42.45 7.98 13.17
N PRO A 312 43.48 8.56 13.79
CA PRO A 312 44.85 8.17 13.56
C PRO A 312 45.11 6.69 13.90
N PRO A 313 46.02 6.02 13.17
CA PRO A 313 46.39 4.64 13.50
C PRO A 313 47.06 4.55 14.88
N LYS A 314 46.83 3.45 15.60
CA LYS A 314 47.43 3.22 16.94
C LYS A 314 48.95 3.27 16.90
N ASN A 315 49.56 2.59 15.93
CA ASN A 315 51.01 2.52 15.77
C ASN A 315 51.47 3.63 14.82
N GLN A 316 51.80 4.80 15.36
CA GLN A 316 52.20 5.96 14.57
C GLN A 316 53.70 5.97 14.24
N PHE A 317 54.53 5.35 15.06
CA PHE A 317 55.96 5.27 14.87
C PHE A 317 56.46 3.81 14.83
N LYS A 318 57.56 3.58 14.07
CA LYS A 318 58.37 2.36 14.12
C LYS A 318 59.25 2.38 15.36
N LYS A 319 59.86 1.21 15.70
CA LYS A 319 60.81 1.12 16.83
C LYS A 319 62.06 2.01 16.70
N ASN A 320 62.43 2.38 15.47
CA ASN A 320 63.53 3.28 15.16
C ASN A 320 63.17 4.78 15.26
N GLY A 321 61.95 5.13 15.63
CA GLY A 321 61.49 6.52 15.75
C GLY A 321 60.96 7.14 14.47
N GLU A 322 61.00 6.46 13.31
CA GLU A 322 60.41 6.89 12.06
C GLU A 322 58.90 6.66 12.04
N LEU A 323 58.16 7.38 11.18
CA LEU A 323 56.75 7.14 10.98
C LEU A 323 56.48 5.70 10.53
N SER A 324 55.41 5.13 11.02
CA SER A 324 54.90 3.86 10.52
C SER A 324 54.28 4.00 9.14
N SER A 325 54.33 2.94 8.35
CA SER A 325 53.66 2.94 7.03
C SER A 325 52.16 3.22 7.08
N HIS A 326 51.49 2.91 8.18
CA HIS A 326 50.09 3.23 8.41
C HIS A 326 49.89 4.72 8.66
N MET A 327 50.79 5.35 9.40
CA MET A 327 50.74 6.79 9.66
C MET A 327 51.09 7.60 8.39
N GLU A 328 52.08 7.15 7.62
CA GLU A 328 52.43 7.75 6.32
C GLU A 328 51.23 7.72 5.36
N LYS A 329 50.53 6.57 5.26
CA LYS A 329 49.31 6.43 4.45
C LYS A 329 48.16 7.33 4.96
N PHE A 330 47.98 7.43 6.28
CA PHE A 330 47.02 8.30 6.89
C PHE A 330 47.27 9.77 6.54
N ILE A 331 48.52 10.24 6.71
CA ILE A 331 48.94 11.62 6.37
C ILE A 331 48.69 11.88 4.89
N ALA A 332 49.15 10.99 4.01
CA ALA A 332 48.98 11.13 2.56
C ALA A 332 47.48 11.15 2.13
N LYS A 333 46.67 10.26 2.71
CA LYS A 333 45.21 10.18 2.46
C LYS A 333 44.52 11.50 2.76
N HIS A 334 44.95 12.24 3.77
CA HIS A 334 44.29 13.44 4.25
C HIS A 334 45.04 14.73 3.91
N GLY A 335 46.03 14.66 3.03
CA GLY A 335 46.78 15.84 2.58
C GLY A 335 47.55 16.56 3.67
N GLY A 336 48.03 15.78 4.65
CA GLY A 336 48.87 16.30 5.73
C GLY A 336 50.33 16.46 5.31
N GLU A 337 51.03 17.37 5.95
CA GLU A 337 52.46 17.67 5.74
C GLU A 337 53.20 17.71 7.08
N LEU A 338 54.37 17.04 7.14
CA LEU A 338 55.27 17.19 8.26
C LEU A 338 56.08 18.47 8.11
N ILE A 339 55.86 19.43 9.00
CA ILE A 339 56.60 20.70 9.03
C ILE A 339 57.86 20.63 9.88
N GLU A 340 57.89 19.71 10.85
CA GLU A 340 59.04 19.37 11.71
C GLU A 340 59.00 17.87 12.04
N SER A 341 60.07 17.30 12.58
CA SER A 341 60.18 15.88 12.87
C SER A 341 59.05 15.29 13.72
N ARG A 342 58.31 16.10 14.48
CA ARG A 342 57.16 15.71 15.31
C ARG A 342 55.96 16.67 15.23
N LYS A 343 55.88 17.48 14.18
CA LYS A 343 54.76 18.37 13.96
C LYS A 343 54.09 18.08 12.62
N LEU A 344 52.82 17.75 12.65
CA LEU A 344 51.99 17.47 11.50
C LEU A 344 51.04 18.63 11.27
N LYS A 345 51.11 19.24 10.08
CA LYS A 345 50.08 20.17 9.60
C LYS A 345 49.06 19.36 8.81
N ILE A 346 47.80 19.37 9.28
CA ILE A 346 46.68 18.67 8.64
C ILE A 346 45.38 19.42 8.95
N PHE A 347 44.48 19.59 7.99
CA PHE A 347 43.22 20.31 8.14
C PHE A 347 43.38 21.74 8.70
N ASP A 348 44.36 22.47 8.17
CA ASP A 348 44.74 23.84 8.60
C ASP A 348 45.12 23.99 10.09
N LYS A 349 45.41 22.89 10.74
CA LYS A 349 45.88 22.84 12.15
C LYS A 349 47.24 22.14 12.23
N VAL A 350 48.01 22.57 13.22
CA VAL A 350 49.30 21.92 13.54
C VAL A 350 49.12 21.09 14.81
N TYR A 351 49.53 19.84 14.73
CA TYR A 351 49.44 18.88 15.81
C TYR A 351 50.84 18.34 16.18
N ASP A 352 51.07 18.12 17.45
CA ASP A 352 52.25 17.40 17.91
C ASP A 352 52.02 15.89 17.77
N LEU A 353 53.05 15.17 17.34
CA LEU A 353 53.04 13.71 17.23
C LEU A 353 53.65 13.05 18.47
N PRO A 354 53.09 11.91 18.96
CA PRO A 354 51.94 11.19 18.39
C PRO A 354 50.60 11.87 18.64
N LEU A 355 49.69 11.72 17.68
CA LEU A 355 48.29 12.12 17.86
C LEU A 355 47.61 11.25 18.90
N ALA A 356 46.59 11.79 19.57
CA ALA A 356 45.83 11.07 20.60
C ALA A 356 45.20 9.77 20.04
N GLU A 357 45.44 8.65 20.68
CA GLU A 357 44.93 7.36 20.27
C GLU A 357 43.39 7.31 20.36
N GLY A 358 42.74 6.83 19.28
CA GLY A 358 41.30 6.64 19.24
C GLY A 358 40.47 7.94 19.13
N VAL A 359 41.14 9.11 19.06
CA VAL A 359 40.46 10.40 18.93
C VAL A 359 40.44 10.82 17.47
N PRO A 360 39.24 10.98 16.84
CA PRO A 360 39.16 11.41 15.45
C PRO A 360 39.55 12.89 15.31
N LEU A 361 40.28 13.23 14.24
CA LEU A 361 40.69 14.62 13.95
C LEU A 361 39.51 15.46 13.41
N LYS A 362 38.45 14.83 12.94
CA LYS A 362 37.20 15.49 12.53
C LYS A 362 36.02 14.80 13.20
N THR A 363 35.20 15.57 13.87
CA THR A 363 33.96 15.15 14.54
C THR A 363 32.71 15.66 13.86
N GLU A 364 32.90 16.47 12.83
CA GLU A 364 31.83 17.05 11.99
C GLU A 364 32.08 16.75 10.52
N GLN A 365 31.01 16.63 9.77
CA GLN A 365 31.06 16.43 8.33
C GLN A 365 30.13 17.42 7.62
N THR A 366 30.38 17.66 6.34
CA THR A 366 29.52 18.49 5.50
C THR A 366 28.11 17.92 5.47
N ALA A 367 27.12 18.76 5.67
CA ALA A 367 25.71 18.38 5.52
C ALA A 367 25.29 18.44 4.05
N SER A 368 24.33 17.59 3.69
CA SER A 368 23.67 17.62 2.38
C SER A 368 22.24 18.14 2.51
N ILE A 369 21.72 18.73 1.46
CA ILE A 369 20.29 19.12 1.38
C ILE A 369 19.35 17.91 1.49
N GLY A 370 19.85 16.69 1.31
CA GLY A 370 19.13 15.44 1.55
C GLY A 370 19.05 15.03 3.03
N ASP A 371 19.85 15.64 3.91
CA ASP A 371 19.90 15.33 5.35
C ASP A 371 18.72 15.95 6.11
N THR A 372 17.51 15.49 5.84
CA THR A 372 16.26 16.11 6.30
C THR A 372 16.17 16.29 7.82
N THR A 373 16.69 15.33 8.60
CA THR A 373 16.71 15.44 10.07
C THR A 373 17.61 16.58 10.55
N HIS A 374 18.80 16.70 9.96
CA HIS A 374 19.73 17.79 10.29
C HIS A 374 19.15 19.15 9.91
N ILE A 375 18.56 19.26 8.71
CA ILE A 375 17.91 20.49 8.23
C ILE A 375 16.75 20.88 9.15
N LYS A 376 15.92 19.92 9.58
CA LYS A 376 14.81 20.20 10.51
C LYS A 376 15.31 20.78 11.82
N ASN A 377 16.34 20.20 12.41
CA ASN A 377 16.94 20.71 13.64
C ASN A 377 17.52 22.12 13.45
N TRP A 378 18.16 22.36 12.32
CA TRP A 378 18.69 23.67 11.97
C TRP A 378 17.56 24.72 11.80
N LEU A 379 16.50 24.39 11.07
CA LEU A 379 15.37 25.31 10.88
C LEU A 379 14.67 25.65 12.20
N VAL A 380 14.58 24.69 13.14
CA VAL A 380 14.08 25.00 14.50
C VAL A 380 14.96 26.03 15.19
N SER A 381 16.28 25.96 15.05
CA SER A 381 17.19 26.96 15.61
C SER A 381 17.04 28.34 14.96
N LEU A 382 16.47 28.40 13.76
CA LEU A 382 16.13 29.63 13.04
C LEU A 382 14.71 30.16 13.33
N GLY A 383 13.95 29.47 14.22
CA GLY A 383 12.61 29.90 14.64
C GLY A 383 11.48 29.21 13.86
N TRP A 384 11.73 28.09 13.22
CA TRP A 384 10.67 27.24 12.67
C TRP A 384 9.94 26.50 13.79
N HIS A 385 8.62 26.67 13.87
CA HIS A 385 7.73 25.96 14.78
C HIS A 385 6.78 25.07 13.95
N PRO A 386 7.15 23.80 13.69
CA PRO A 386 6.36 22.95 12.81
C PRO A 386 4.94 22.76 13.33
N ASN A 387 3.97 22.95 12.46
CA ASN A 387 2.55 22.72 12.71
C ASN A 387 2.01 21.47 12.01
N GLU A 388 2.82 20.86 11.16
CA GLU A 388 2.47 19.64 10.41
C GLU A 388 3.39 18.47 10.79
N TYR A 389 2.80 17.34 11.18
CA TYR A 389 3.53 16.14 11.59
C TYR A 389 2.92 14.89 10.95
N LYS A 390 3.74 13.88 10.75
CA LYS A 390 3.25 12.53 10.44
C LYS A 390 2.79 11.86 11.74
N GLU A 391 1.59 11.32 11.72
CA GLU A 391 1.09 10.46 12.80
C GLU A 391 1.42 8.99 12.54
N LYS A 392 1.69 8.27 13.61
CA LYS A 392 1.87 6.81 13.59
C LYS A 392 1.20 6.19 14.81
N ASP A 393 0.47 5.10 14.60
CA ASP A 393 0.02 4.24 15.70
C ASP A 393 1.13 3.22 15.99
N LEU A 394 1.68 3.26 17.20
CA LEU A 394 2.76 2.36 17.62
C LEU A 394 2.28 0.94 17.98
N THR A 395 0.98 0.69 18.04
CA THR A 395 0.43 -0.62 18.44
C THR A 395 0.23 -1.57 17.26
N VAL A 396 0.40 -1.07 16.04
CA VAL A 396 0.21 -1.83 14.81
C VAL A 396 1.43 -1.70 13.87
N ASP A 397 1.63 -2.72 13.04
CA ASP A 397 2.58 -2.67 11.94
C ASP A 397 2.03 -1.86 10.75
N ASP A 398 2.84 -1.71 9.69
CA ASP A 398 2.45 -0.96 8.49
C ASP A 398 1.28 -1.64 7.71
N LYS A 399 1.04 -2.93 7.98
CA LYS A 399 -0.12 -3.69 7.47
C LYS A 399 -1.35 -3.61 8.39
N LYS A 400 -1.28 -2.77 9.43
CA LYS A 400 -2.31 -2.61 10.48
C LYS A 400 -2.57 -3.89 11.31
N ASN A 401 -1.63 -4.82 11.35
CA ASN A 401 -1.71 -5.95 12.28
C ASN A 401 -1.23 -5.51 13.66
N LYS A 402 -1.90 -5.99 14.71
CA LYS A 402 -1.49 -5.70 16.08
C LYS A 402 -0.12 -6.29 16.36
N LEU A 403 0.79 -5.47 16.90
CA LEU A 403 2.11 -5.93 17.31
C LEU A 403 2.04 -6.84 18.54
N ASP A 404 2.90 -7.84 18.60
CA ASP A 404 3.16 -8.58 19.84
C ASP A 404 3.89 -7.69 20.87
N ASP A 405 3.91 -8.13 22.12
CA ASP A 405 4.46 -7.34 23.23
C ASP A 405 5.95 -6.99 23.03
N VAL A 406 6.73 -7.86 22.39
CA VAL A 406 8.17 -7.64 22.16
C VAL A 406 8.36 -6.55 21.09
N LYS A 407 7.63 -6.64 19.98
CA LYS A 407 7.69 -5.65 18.90
C LYS A 407 7.12 -4.30 19.34
N LEU A 408 6.02 -4.31 20.10
CA LEU A 408 5.43 -3.11 20.67
C LEU A 408 6.43 -2.39 21.60
N LEU A 409 7.09 -3.13 22.48
CA LEU A 409 8.10 -2.58 23.36
C LEU A 409 9.25 -1.94 22.58
N ALA A 410 9.75 -2.64 21.57
CA ALA A 410 10.80 -2.13 20.69
C ALA A 410 10.38 -0.87 19.92
N ALA A 411 9.12 -0.81 19.46
CA ALA A 411 8.58 0.36 18.78
C ALA A 411 8.48 1.59 19.70
N ILE A 412 8.01 1.38 20.94
CA ILE A 412 7.94 2.44 21.96
C ILE A 412 9.35 2.92 22.31
N ASP A 413 10.30 2.02 22.56
CA ASP A 413 11.67 2.39 22.93
C ASP A 413 12.35 3.18 21.79
N ARG A 414 12.20 2.74 20.54
CA ARG A 414 12.70 3.46 19.35
C ARG A 414 12.09 4.86 19.24
N TYR A 415 10.77 5.00 19.41
CA TYR A 415 10.11 6.30 19.39
C TYR A 415 10.63 7.23 20.49
N LEU A 416 10.79 6.73 21.71
CA LEU A 416 11.30 7.51 22.83
C LEU A 416 12.76 7.92 22.65
N ASP A 417 13.61 7.03 22.12
CA ASP A 417 15.01 7.35 21.79
C ASP A 417 15.08 8.51 20.79
N GLN A 418 14.30 8.43 19.72
CA GLN A 418 14.21 9.50 18.74
C GLN A 418 13.64 10.80 19.33
N THR A 419 12.62 10.71 20.18
CA THR A 419 11.98 11.89 20.80
C THR A 419 12.91 12.60 21.75
N TYR A 420 13.59 11.87 22.63
CA TYR A 420 14.50 12.48 23.63
C TYR A 420 15.82 12.98 23.05
N SER A 421 16.16 12.58 21.83
CA SER A 421 17.36 13.02 21.10
C SER A 421 17.11 14.13 20.07
N CYS A 422 15.86 14.52 19.82
CA CYS A 422 15.53 15.52 18.79
C CYS A 422 15.14 16.89 19.35
N ALA A 423 15.22 17.91 18.49
CA ALA A 423 14.83 19.28 18.82
C ALA A 423 13.32 19.44 19.09
N PHE A 424 12.50 18.48 18.67
CA PHE A 424 11.03 18.51 18.80
C PHE A 424 10.50 17.79 20.05
N LYS A 425 11.36 17.46 21.01
CA LYS A 425 10.99 16.73 22.24
C LYS A 425 9.78 17.31 22.94
N THR A 426 9.80 18.61 23.22
CA THR A 426 8.72 19.32 23.95
C THR A 426 7.40 19.13 23.23
N HIS A 427 7.34 19.45 21.94
CA HIS A 427 6.12 19.35 21.15
C HIS A 427 5.59 17.91 21.06
N ARG A 428 6.47 16.93 20.84
CA ARG A 428 6.06 15.51 20.80
C ARG A 428 5.49 15.01 22.12
N LEU A 429 6.03 15.46 23.26
CA LEU A 429 5.52 15.06 24.58
C LEU A 429 4.22 15.77 24.93
N GLU A 430 4.04 17.02 24.53
CA GLU A 430 2.78 17.76 24.69
C GLU A 430 1.61 17.08 23.96
N GLN A 431 1.86 16.52 22.79
CA GLN A 431 0.83 15.79 22.02
C GLN A 431 0.43 14.44 22.64
N LEU A 432 1.12 13.99 23.69
CA LEU A 432 0.74 12.79 24.45
C LEU A 432 -0.21 13.11 25.62
N GLU A 433 -1.06 14.09 25.49
CA GLU A 433 -1.98 14.60 26.53
C GLU A 433 -2.77 13.49 27.23
N ASN A 434 -3.25 12.51 26.47
CA ASN A 434 -4.01 11.37 26.99
C ASN A 434 -3.18 10.42 27.88
N LEU A 435 -1.87 10.64 27.99
CA LEU A 435 -0.96 9.84 28.82
C LEU A 435 -0.60 10.53 30.14
N SER A 436 -1.10 11.73 30.39
CA SER A 436 -0.74 12.55 31.57
C SER A 436 0.79 12.75 31.70
N VAL A 437 1.46 12.96 30.58
CA VAL A 437 2.90 13.25 30.51
C VAL A 437 3.10 14.67 30.05
N GLY A 438 4.26 15.27 30.38
CA GLY A 438 4.60 16.63 29.97
C GLY A 438 6.06 16.74 29.53
N PRO A 439 6.50 17.93 29.05
CA PRO A 439 7.84 18.14 28.49
C PRO A 439 9.00 17.77 29.43
N SER A 440 8.77 17.87 30.74
CA SER A 440 9.74 17.55 31.80
C SER A 440 9.73 16.07 32.23
N SER A 441 8.77 15.25 31.73
CA SER A 441 8.65 13.86 32.11
C SER A 441 9.91 13.06 31.73
N SER A 442 10.35 12.16 32.61
CA SER A 442 11.47 11.26 32.32
C SER A 442 11.08 10.21 31.26
N LYS A 443 12.07 9.75 30.49
CA LYS A 443 11.85 8.72 29.46
C LYS A 443 11.19 7.46 30.03
N ASP A 444 11.63 7.00 31.21
CA ASP A 444 11.07 5.80 31.87
C ASP A 444 9.62 6.00 32.32
N TYR A 445 9.25 7.20 32.75
CA TYR A 445 7.88 7.52 33.11
C TYR A 445 6.97 7.47 31.87
N VAL A 446 7.38 8.13 30.78
CA VAL A 446 6.62 8.14 29.52
C VAL A 446 6.48 6.71 28.97
N ARG A 447 7.55 5.93 28.98
CA ARG A 447 7.54 4.51 28.56
C ARG A 447 6.49 3.69 29.30
N ARG A 448 6.45 3.79 30.62
CA ARG A 448 5.45 3.08 31.45
C ARG A 448 4.02 3.54 31.17
N ALA A 449 3.82 4.84 30.95
CA ALA A 449 2.51 5.39 30.61
C ALA A 449 2.02 4.87 29.24
N MET A 450 2.91 4.84 28.23
CA MET A 450 2.61 4.29 26.90
C MET A 450 2.27 2.79 26.94
N LEU A 451 3.06 1.99 27.64
CA LEU A 451 2.77 0.54 27.79
C LEU A 451 1.41 0.30 28.46
N LYS A 452 1.10 1.05 29.51
CA LYS A 452 -0.20 0.95 30.17
C LYS A 452 -1.35 1.36 29.25
N ARG A 453 -1.15 2.30 28.36
CA ARG A 453 -2.15 2.74 27.37
C ARG A 453 -2.35 1.70 26.28
N ALA A 454 -1.28 1.12 25.76
CA ALA A 454 -1.31 0.13 24.69
C ALA A 454 -2.19 -1.08 24.97
N THR A 455 -2.33 -1.46 26.24
CA THR A 455 -3.21 -2.55 26.66
C THR A 455 -4.70 -2.24 26.53
N ARG A 456 -5.07 -0.96 26.37
CA ARG A 456 -6.47 -0.50 26.39
C ARG A 456 -6.93 0.07 25.06
N SER A 457 -6.03 0.73 24.33
CA SER A 457 -6.33 1.43 23.05
C SER A 457 -5.04 1.68 22.28
N GLY A 458 -5.13 2.01 20.99
CA GLY A 458 -3.99 2.39 20.18
C GLY A 458 -3.20 3.59 20.76
N ILE A 459 -1.93 3.68 20.41
CA ILE A 459 -1.05 4.81 20.78
C ILE A 459 -0.72 5.58 19.51
N LYS A 460 -1.45 6.65 19.26
CA LYS A 460 -1.10 7.60 18.20
C LYS A 460 -0.03 8.55 18.69
N VAL A 461 1.03 8.71 17.91
CA VAL A 461 2.15 9.60 18.21
C VAL A 461 2.49 10.45 17.01
N LEU A 462 2.96 11.68 17.25
CA LEU A 462 3.58 12.50 16.22
C LEU A 462 5.01 12.03 16.00
N THR A 463 5.35 11.74 14.76
CA THR A 463 6.71 11.31 14.41
C THR A 463 7.53 12.48 13.89
N ASN A 464 7.77 12.57 12.58
CA ASN A 464 8.61 13.60 12.00
C ASN A 464 7.78 14.80 11.53
N PRO A 465 8.21 16.05 11.80
CA PRO A 465 7.57 17.22 11.23
C PRO A 465 7.69 17.19 9.69
N SER A 466 6.67 17.66 9.01
CA SER A 466 6.64 17.78 7.55
C SER A 466 7.01 19.18 7.10
N PHE A 467 7.75 19.29 6.00
CA PHE A 467 7.99 20.57 5.33
C PHE A 467 6.82 21.00 4.46
N THR A 468 5.98 20.03 4.09
CA THR A 468 4.91 20.22 3.12
C THR A 468 3.62 19.57 3.56
N VAL A 469 2.51 20.09 3.06
CA VAL A 469 1.15 19.61 3.30
C VAL A 469 0.56 19.02 2.03
N GLY A 470 -0.24 17.98 2.17
CA GLY A 470 -1.03 17.40 1.11
C GLY A 470 -0.22 16.71 -0.02
N VAL A 471 -0.95 16.26 -1.02
CA VAL A 471 -0.43 15.56 -2.21
C VAL A 471 0.38 16.50 -3.09
N ASP A 472 -0.03 17.75 -3.18
CA ASP A 472 0.60 18.78 -4.02
C ASP A 472 1.93 19.27 -3.46
N LYS A 473 2.26 18.91 -2.19
CA LYS A 473 3.48 19.31 -1.50
C LYS A 473 3.60 20.84 -1.33
N GLU A 474 2.48 21.46 -1.00
CA GLU A 474 2.47 22.87 -0.62
C GLU A 474 3.32 23.07 0.65
N MET A 475 4.03 24.20 0.76
CA MET A 475 4.85 24.51 1.94
C MET A 475 3.94 24.66 3.18
N CYS A 476 4.35 24.12 4.33
CA CYS A 476 3.60 24.33 5.56
C CYS A 476 3.65 25.81 5.99
N SER A 477 2.55 26.31 6.54
CA SER A 477 2.35 27.76 6.78
C SER A 477 3.41 28.38 7.67
N ASP A 478 3.90 27.66 8.68
CA ASP A 478 4.95 28.20 9.55
C ASP A 478 6.32 28.29 8.86
N LEU A 479 6.61 27.33 7.96
CA LEU A 479 7.81 27.41 7.14
C LEU A 479 7.71 28.52 6.10
N GLU A 480 6.51 28.76 5.55
CA GLU A 480 6.24 29.89 4.66
C GLU A 480 6.48 31.22 5.36
N ARG A 481 6.03 31.38 6.61
CA ARG A 481 6.28 32.55 7.46
C ARG A 481 7.78 32.86 7.61
N ILE A 482 8.61 31.84 7.91
CA ILE A 482 10.05 32.09 8.06
C ILE A 482 10.76 32.25 6.72
N SER A 483 10.16 31.86 5.60
CA SER A 483 10.75 32.03 4.28
C SER A 483 10.92 33.48 3.84
N GLU A 484 10.19 34.41 4.46
CA GLU A 484 10.40 35.86 4.26
C GLU A 484 11.77 36.31 4.76
N GLN A 485 12.23 35.78 5.89
CA GLN A 485 13.54 36.04 6.46
C GLN A 485 14.63 35.14 5.89
N PHE A 486 14.30 33.89 5.58
CA PHE A 486 15.24 32.87 5.10
C PHE A 486 14.77 32.29 3.76
N PRO A 487 14.98 32.99 2.63
CA PRO A 487 14.48 32.57 1.31
C PRO A 487 14.93 31.17 0.86
N PHE A 488 16.09 30.69 1.31
CA PHE A 488 16.60 29.36 1.01
C PHE A 488 15.68 28.22 1.48
N THR A 489 14.75 28.48 2.42
CA THR A 489 13.76 27.49 2.84
C THR A 489 12.85 27.05 1.69
N LYS A 490 12.55 27.95 0.74
CA LYS A 490 11.82 27.63 -0.50
C LYS A 490 12.64 26.66 -1.36
N ASP A 491 13.93 26.92 -1.53
CA ASP A 491 14.81 26.04 -2.30
C ASP A 491 14.91 24.64 -1.68
N ILE A 492 14.88 24.52 -0.33
CA ILE A 492 14.82 23.23 0.37
C ILE A 492 13.53 22.48 0.03
N VAL A 493 12.37 23.15 0.13
CA VAL A 493 11.06 22.54 -0.14
C VAL A 493 10.94 22.14 -1.59
N GLU A 494 11.40 22.97 -2.52
CA GLU A 494 11.44 22.67 -3.96
C GLU A 494 12.32 21.46 -4.23
N TYR A 495 13.55 21.40 -3.67
CA TYR A 495 14.44 20.24 -3.82
C TYR A 495 13.77 18.95 -3.37
N LEU A 496 13.16 18.95 -2.17
CA LEU A 496 12.50 17.77 -1.62
C LEU A 496 11.27 17.38 -2.46
N THR A 497 10.56 18.35 -3.00
CA THR A 497 9.44 18.12 -3.90
C THR A 497 9.92 17.50 -5.23
N TYR A 498 10.97 18.05 -5.85
CA TYR A 498 11.57 17.48 -7.05
C TYR A 498 12.09 16.07 -6.81
N LYS A 499 12.75 15.83 -5.67
CA LYS A 499 13.21 14.50 -5.28
C LYS A 499 12.02 13.52 -5.16
N HIS A 500 10.92 13.94 -4.56
CA HIS A 500 9.70 13.12 -4.48
C HIS A 500 9.12 12.84 -5.88
N ARG A 501 9.06 13.84 -6.79
CA ARG A 501 8.59 13.65 -8.17
C ARG A 501 9.50 12.70 -8.95
N ARG A 502 10.81 12.85 -8.80
CA ARG A 502 11.82 11.96 -9.38
C ARG A 502 11.61 10.51 -8.91
N ASN A 503 11.43 10.32 -7.61
CA ASN A 503 11.18 9.00 -7.04
C ASN A 503 9.85 8.40 -7.52
N SER A 504 8.82 9.20 -7.78
CA SER A 504 7.57 8.70 -8.38
C SER A 504 7.80 8.12 -9.78
N ILE A 505 8.75 8.66 -10.56
CA ILE A 505 9.07 8.17 -11.91
C ILE A 505 10.00 6.95 -11.85
N LEU A 506 11.13 7.07 -11.15
CA LEU A 506 12.21 6.09 -11.17
C LEU A 506 12.11 5.03 -10.05
N GLY A 507 11.54 5.41 -8.93
CA GLY A 507 11.53 4.65 -7.70
C GLY A 507 12.32 5.33 -6.59
N GLY A 508 11.95 5.04 -5.35
CA GLY A 508 12.64 5.51 -4.16
C GLY A 508 13.90 4.68 -3.87
N GLY A 509 14.91 5.30 -3.29
CA GLY A 509 15.98 4.57 -2.63
C GLY A 509 15.47 3.85 -1.39
N GLN A 510 16.16 2.78 -1.00
CA GLN A 510 15.91 2.05 0.24
C GLN A 510 15.87 3.04 1.42
N ASP A 511 14.86 2.93 2.30
CA ASP A 511 14.83 3.74 3.50
C ASP A 511 15.99 3.32 4.41
N TRP A 512 16.86 4.28 4.78
CA TRP A 512 18.01 4.01 5.64
C TRP A 512 17.58 3.60 7.06
N ASP A 513 16.35 3.89 7.44
CA ASP A 513 15.79 3.55 8.75
C ASP A 513 15.19 2.11 8.76
N ASP A 514 14.92 1.53 7.58
CA ASP A 514 14.50 0.14 7.42
C ASP A 514 15.20 -0.53 6.20
N PRO A 515 16.38 -1.11 6.40
CA PRO A 515 17.14 -1.76 5.33
C PRO A 515 16.52 -3.07 4.81
N GLU A 516 15.48 -3.59 5.46
CA GLU A 516 14.74 -4.78 5.02
C GLU A 516 13.55 -4.41 4.10
N GLU A 517 13.19 -3.13 4.01
CA GLU A 517 12.14 -2.67 3.10
C GLU A 517 12.68 -2.62 1.66
N GLU A 518 11.98 -3.29 0.73
CA GLU A 518 12.32 -3.19 -0.69
C GLU A 518 12.08 -1.75 -1.18
N PRO A 519 13.00 -1.20 -1.99
CA PRO A 519 12.84 0.16 -2.52
C PRO A 519 11.56 0.28 -3.33
N GLU A 520 10.83 1.37 -3.10
CA GLU A 520 9.58 1.66 -3.79
C GLU A 520 9.82 1.73 -5.31
N LYS A 521 9.14 0.88 -6.08
CA LYS A 521 9.24 0.84 -7.54
C LYS A 521 8.50 2.05 -8.12
N GLY A 522 9.20 2.86 -8.93
CA GLY A 522 8.60 3.98 -9.64
C GLY A 522 7.74 3.55 -10.84
N TYR A 523 7.12 4.54 -11.49
CA TYR A 523 6.26 4.29 -12.66
C TYR A 523 6.98 3.53 -13.78
N MET A 524 8.24 3.91 -14.09
CA MET A 524 9.01 3.28 -15.17
C MET A 524 9.21 1.77 -14.97
N ALA A 525 9.41 1.32 -13.73
CA ALA A 525 9.57 -0.09 -13.40
C ALA A 525 8.26 -0.90 -13.56
N GLY A 526 7.11 -0.22 -13.60
CA GLY A 526 5.80 -0.85 -13.79
C GLY A 526 5.32 -0.82 -15.25
N VAL A 527 6.12 -0.30 -16.19
CA VAL A 527 5.73 -0.24 -17.59
C VAL A 527 5.99 -1.58 -18.27
N ARG A 528 4.94 -2.13 -18.86
CA ARG A 528 4.97 -3.41 -19.59
C ARG A 528 5.56 -3.27 -20.99
N PRO A 529 5.89 -4.38 -21.66
CA PRO A 529 6.41 -4.37 -23.03
C PRO A 529 5.48 -3.69 -24.06
N ASP A 530 4.17 -3.64 -23.80
CA ASP A 530 3.19 -2.92 -24.64
C ASP A 530 3.19 -1.39 -24.43
N GLY A 531 4.11 -0.86 -23.61
CA GLY A 531 4.21 0.56 -23.29
C GLY A 531 3.13 1.07 -22.33
N ARG A 532 2.45 0.18 -21.62
CA ARG A 532 1.37 0.53 -20.69
C ARG A 532 1.75 0.20 -19.25
N ILE A 533 1.19 0.95 -18.31
CA ILE A 533 1.29 0.71 -16.89
C ILE A 533 -0.06 0.26 -16.34
N ALA A 534 -0.07 -0.81 -15.56
CA ALA A 534 -1.26 -1.27 -14.86
C ALA A 534 -1.71 -0.24 -13.80
N THR A 535 -3.02 -0.02 -13.72
CA THR A 535 -3.62 0.92 -12.76
C THR A 535 -4.69 0.23 -11.91
N PRO A 536 -4.28 -0.71 -11.04
CA PRO A 536 -5.21 -1.43 -10.18
C PRO A 536 -5.85 -0.49 -9.15
N ALA A 537 -7.09 -0.81 -8.81
CA ALA A 537 -7.78 -0.15 -7.71
C ALA A 537 -8.63 -1.17 -6.93
N ASP A 538 -8.72 -0.98 -5.63
CA ASP A 538 -9.62 -1.76 -4.78
C ASP A 538 -10.95 -1.03 -4.66
N THR A 539 -12.05 -1.66 -5.07
CA THR A 539 -13.41 -1.16 -4.82
C THR A 539 -13.70 -1.25 -3.33
N CYS A 540 -14.42 -0.30 -2.77
CA CYS A 540 -14.61 -0.19 -1.32
C CYS A 540 -13.31 -0.37 -0.51
N GLY A 541 -12.18 0.10 -1.04
CA GLY A 541 -10.85 -0.11 -0.46
C GLY A 541 -10.53 0.79 0.73
N ALA A 542 -11.29 1.87 0.92
CA ALA A 542 -11.21 2.76 2.08
C ALA A 542 -12.39 2.50 3.02
N ALA A 543 -12.23 2.83 4.31
CA ALA A 543 -13.29 2.73 5.33
C ALA A 543 -14.59 3.47 4.93
N THR A 544 -14.47 4.52 4.11
CA THR A 544 -15.58 5.30 3.55
C THR A 544 -16.15 4.72 2.25
N SER A 545 -15.86 3.47 1.91
CA SER A 545 -16.25 2.79 0.66
C SER A 545 -15.72 3.42 -0.62
N ARG A 546 -14.73 4.33 -0.54
CA ARG A 546 -14.07 4.90 -1.71
C ARG A 546 -13.06 3.93 -2.31
N PHE A 547 -12.74 4.11 -3.60
CA PHE A 547 -11.64 3.39 -4.24
C PHE A 547 -10.30 3.67 -3.56
N LYS A 548 -9.48 2.63 -3.44
CA LYS A 548 -8.08 2.73 -3.07
C LYS A 548 -7.23 2.37 -4.28
N HIS A 549 -6.63 3.37 -4.91
CA HIS A 549 -5.73 3.16 -6.04
C HIS A 549 -4.38 2.62 -5.58
N ARG A 550 -3.79 1.78 -6.44
CA ARG A 550 -2.44 1.22 -6.27
C ARG A 550 -1.58 1.58 -7.48
N LYS A 551 -0.26 1.51 -7.38
CA LYS A 551 0.75 1.85 -8.40
C LYS A 551 0.67 3.31 -8.86
N VAL A 552 -0.37 3.71 -9.57
CA VAL A 552 -0.58 5.08 -10.04
C VAL A 552 -1.63 5.74 -9.14
N ALA A 553 -1.17 6.40 -8.10
CA ALA A 553 -2.03 7.08 -7.14
C ALA A 553 -1.48 8.47 -6.82
N ASN A 554 -2.37 9.39 -6.44
CA ASN A 554 -2.00 10.71 -5.96
C ASN A 554 -1.09 11.50 -6.91
N VAL A 555 -1.31 11.38 -8.23
CA VAL A 555 -0.60 12.20 -9.21
C VAL A 555 -0.95 13.67 -8.95
N PRO A 556 0.05 14.55 -8.75
CA PRO A 556 -0.18 15.93 -8.32
C PRO A 556 -1.01 16.72 -9.33
N ARG A 557 -1.62 17.83 -8.88
CA ARG A 557 -2.37 18.73 -9.77
C ARG A 557 -1.45 19.38 -10.79
N VAL A 558 -2.00 19.78 -11.92
CA VAL A 558 -1.25 20.51 -12.99
C VAL A 558 -0.67 21.84 -12.51
N THR A 559 -1.27 22.43 -11.48
CA THR A 559 -0.83 23.70 -10.87
C THR A 559 0.24 23.53 -9.81
N SER A 560 0.48 22.30 -9.34
CA SER A 560 1.54 22.02 -8.37
C SER A 560 2.90 21.91 -9.04
N LEU A 561 3.95 22.10 -8.26
CA LEU A 561 5.33 22.04 -8.73
C LEU A 561 5.60 20.72 -9.45
N PHE A 562 6.01 20.78 -10.72
CA PHE A 562 6.25 19.63 -11.63
C PHE A 562 5.03 18.69 -11.79
N GLY A 563 3.82 19.20 -11.55
CA GLY A 563 2.59 18.40 -11.61
C GLY A 563 2.11 18.17 -13.03
N LYS A 564 2.25 19.18 -13.91
CA LYS A 564 1.89 19.08 -15.32
C LYS A 564 2.74 18.03 -16.03
N GLU A 565 4.04 18.08 -15.84
CA GLU A 565 5.03 17.19 -16.46
C GLU A 565 4.76 15.74 -16.05
N LEU A 566 4.47 15.48 -14.78
CA LEU A 566 4.09 14.13 -14.29
C LEU A 566 2.79 13.62 -14.92
N ARG A 567 1.78 14.48 -15.06
CA ARG A 567 0.52 14.07 -15.70
C ARG A 567 0.66 13.77 -17.17
N GLU A 568 1.53 14.50 -17.87
CA GLU A 568 1.82 14.29 -19.28
C GLU A 568 2.55 12.97 -19.57
N LEU A 569 3.02 12.26 -18.55
CA LEU A 569 3.57 10.91 -18.71
C LEU A 569 2.47 9.88 -19.03
N PHE A 570 1.23 10.14 -18.60
CA PHE A 570 0.08 9.27 -18.80
C PHE A 570 -0.78 9.81 -19.95
N GLY A 571 -1.15 8.93 -20.86
CA GLY A 571 -1.94 9.35 -22.01
C GLY A 571 -2.47 8.18 -22.82
N VAL A 572 -2.51 8.36 -24.12
CA VAL A 572 -2.96 7.36 -25.08
C VAL A 572 -1.95 7.24 -26.23
N GLY A 573 -1.88 6.07 -26.84
CA GLY A 573 -1.06 5.83 -28.02
C GLY A 573 -1.57 6.56 -29.26
N ALA A 574 -0.78 6.55 -30.33
CA ALA A 574 -1.14 7.16 -31.60
C ALA A 574 -2.49 6.60 -32.12
N GLY A 575 -3.34 7.47 -32.64
CA GLY A 575 -4.67 7.12 -33.18
C GLY A 575 -5.78 7.04 -32.14
N PHE A 576 -5.51 7.34 -30.86
CA PHE A 576 -6.49 7.37 -29.78
C PHE A 576 -6.63 8.76 -29.18
N PHE A 577 -7.82 9.02 -28.62
CA PHE A 577 -8.10 10.22 -27.84
C PHE A 577 -8.40 9.81 -26.40
N GLN A 578 -7.94 10.63 -25.45
CA GLN A 578 -8.33 10.51 -24.05
C GLN A 578 -9.49 11.43 -23.77
N ILE A 579 -10.60 10.86 -23.29
CA ILE A 579 -11.77 11.61 -22.83
C ILE A 579 -11.74 11.57 -21.31
N GLY A 580 -11.72 12.73 -20.67
CA GLY A 580 -11.85 12.89 -19.23
C GLY A 580 -13.17 13.61 -18.91
N TYR A 581 -13.86 13.15 -17.89
CA TYR A 581 -15.01 13.87 -17.32
C TYR A 581 -14.94 13.82 -15.81
N ASP A 582 -15.52 14.82 -15.17
CA ASP A 582 -15.62 14.93 -13.73
C ASP A 582 -17.00 15.46 -13.36
N PHE A 583 -17.55 14.97 -12.25
CA PHE A 583 -18.82 15.48 -11.75
C PHE A 583 -18.58 16.75 -10.95
N ASP A 584 -19.18 17.85 -11.38
CA ASP A 584 -19.09 19.09 -10.61
C ASP A 584 -19.86 18.96 -9.29
N SER A 585 -19.16 19.27 -8.19
CA SER A 585 -19.74 19.28 -6.84
C SER A 585 -20.45 17.96 -6.45
N LEU A 586 -19.88 16.80 -6.81
CA LEU A 586 -20.52 15.49 -6.62
C LEU A 586 -21.00 15.26 -5.19
N GLU A 587 -20.15 15.54 -4.19
CA GLU A 587 -20.49 15.34 -2.77
C GLU A 587 -21.71 16.20 -2.37
N ALA A 588 -21.75 17.47 -2.77
CA ALA A 588 -22.87 18.34 -2.47
C ALA A 588 -24.19 17.87 -3.16
N ARG A 589 -24.07 17.31 -4.38
CA ARG A 589 -25.23 16.74 -5.11
C ARG A 589 -25.75 15.48 -4.43
N VAL A 590 -24.87 14.62 -3.99
CA VAL A 590 -25.22 13.40 -3.24
C VAL A 590 -25.84 13.76 -1.89
N GLU A 591 -25.25 14.71 -1.15
CA GLU A 591 -25.81 15.24 0.11
C GLU A 591 -27.23 15.80 -0.14
N SER A 592 -27.41 16.61 -1.19
CA SER A 592 -28.73 17.13 -1.58
C SER A 592 -29.73 16.00 -1.83
N ALA A 593 -29.32 14.94 -2.54
CA ALA A 593 -30.20 13.81 -2.83
C ALA A 593 -30.64 13.06 -1.56
N TYR A 594 -29.72 12.82 -0.63
CA TYR A 594 -30.03 12.15 0.64
C TYR A 594 -30.89 13.03 1.57
N CYS A 595 -30.60 14.32 1.64
CA CYS A 595 -31.35 15.25 2.49
C CYS A 595 -32.74 15.63 1.92
N TYR A 596 -32.99 15.36 0.65
CA TYR A 596 -34.17 15.85 -0.06
C TYR A 596 -35.52 15.49 0.62
N MET A 597 -35.64 14.27 1.16
CA MET A 597 -36.86 13.83 1.84
C MET A 597 -37.06 14.53 3.20
N TYR A 598 -35.97 14.94 3.86
CA TYR A 598 -36.01 15.54 5.19
C TYR A 598 -36.04 17.06 5.19
N ASP A 599 -35.66 17.71 4.07
CA ASP A 599 -35.66 19.16 3.92
C ASP A 599 -37.11 19.66 3.75
N ALA A 600 -37.71 20.10 4.86
CA ALA A 600 -39.11 20.51 4.93
C ALA A 600 -39.35 21.93 4.42
N ASP A 601 -38.36 22.83 4.43
CA ASP A 601 -38.46 24.24 4.08
C ASP A 601 -38.32 24.46 2.56
N ASP A 602 -39.34 24.07 1.80
CA ASP A 602 -39.38 24.18 0.34
C ASP A 602 -38.11 23.69 -0.38
N LYS A 603 -37.43 22.71 0.21
CA LYS A 603 -36.12 22.18 -0.26
C LYS A 603 -35.06 23.25 -0.37
N ALA A 604 -35.08 24.25 0.51
CA ALA A 604 -34.18 25.40 0.46
C ALA A 604 -32.71 24.99 0.64
N TYR A 605 -32.45 24.11 1.59
CA TYR A 605 -31.11 23.57 1.80
C TYR A 605 -30.59 22.77 0.59
N CYS A 606 -31.41 21.82 0.10
CA CYS A 606 -31.06 21.02 -1.07
C CYS A 606 -30.81 21.87 -2.31
N LYS A 607 -31.66 22.89 -2.54
CA LYS A 607 -31.49 23.86 -3.62
C LYS A 607 -30.17 24.63 -3.48
N SER A 608 -29.78 25.02 -2.26
CA SER A 608 -28.55 25.76 -2.02
C SER A 608 -27.30 24.94 -2.36
N LEU A 609 -27.32 23.62 -2.11
CA LEU A 609 -26.24 22.70 -2.45
C LEU A 609 -26.03 22.51 -3.96
N MET A 610 -27.07 22.81 -4.77
CA MET A 610 -27.03 22.66 -6.22
C MET A 610 -26.59 23.92 -6.96
N LEU A 611 -26.37 25.03 -6.23
CA LEU A 611 -25.93 26.29 -6.85
C LEU A 611 -24.54 26.19 -7.40
N GLU A 612 -24.31 26.79 -8.57
CA GLU A 612 -23.01 26.86 -9.24
C GLU A 612 -22.23 28.11 -8.82
N LYS A 613 -20.92 28.12 -9.11
CA LYS A 613 -20.07 29.30 -8.88
C LYS A 613 -20.63 30.53 -9.63
N PRO A 614 -20.59 31.72 -9.03
CA PRO A 614 -19.97 32.07 -7.73
C PRO A 614 -20.94 31.99 -6.54
N PHE A 615 -22.07 31.30 -6.67
CA PHE A 615 -23.11 31.19 -5.65
C PHE A 615 -23.12 29.83 -4.95
N ASP A 616 -22.15 28.98 -5.25
CA ASP A 616 -22.02 27.65 -4.63
C ASP A 616 -21.81 27.71 -3.12
N VAL A 617 -22.20 26.65 -2.43
CA VAL A 617 -22.18 26.56 -0.96
C VAL A 617 -20.80 26.90 -0.35
N HIS A 618 -19.71 26.55 -1.02
CA HIS A 618 -18.37 26.82 -0.52
C HIS A 618 -18.02 28.32 -0.62
N THR A 619 -18.42 28.97 -1.69
CA THR A 619 -18.25 30.44 -1.85
C THR A 619 -19.11 31.21 -0.86
N MET A 620 -20.35 30.76 -0.63
CA MET A 620 -21.22 31.41 0.36
C MET A 620 -20.69 31.22 1.78
N MET A 621 -20.19 30.01 2.11
CA MET A 621 -19.57 29.74 3.40
C MET A 621 -18.30 30.57 3.60
N ALA A 622 -17.43 30.69 2.59
CA ALA A 622 -16.26 31.54 2.64
C ALA A 622 -16.61 32.99 2.98
N LYS A 623 -17.62 33.55 2.29
CA LYS A 623 -18.13 34.92 2.56
C LYS A 623 -18.67 35.07 3.98
N SER A 624 -19.40 34.06 4.48
CA SER A 624 -19.97 34.08 5.83
C SER A 624 -18.86 34.03 6.89
N ILE A 625 -17.87 33.18 6.72
CA ILE A 625 -16.72 33.08 7.62
C ILE A 625 -15.90 34.38 7.56
N SER A 626 -15.60 34.90 6.36
CA SER A 626 -14.88 36.18 6.20
C SER A 626 -15.56 37.32 6.96
N LYS A 627 -16.88 37.39 6.91
CA LYS A 627 -17.67 38.39 7.64
C LYS A 627 -17.52 38.24 9.16
N ILE A 628 -17.45 37.05 9.68
CA ILE A 628 -17.32 36.76 11.11
C ILE A 628 -15.92 37.10 11.62
N ILE A 629 -14.88 36.67 10.88
CA ILE A 629 -13.48 36.86 11.33
C ILE A 629 -12.88 38.21 10.95
N GLY A 630 -13.58 39.00 10.11
CA GLY A 630 -13.12 40.31 9.65
C GLY A 630 -11.95 40.31 8.68
N SER A 631 -11.63 39.15 8.07
CA SER A 631 -10.56 38.98 7.09
C SER A 631 -10.99 38.02 5.98
N ASP A 632 -10.32 38.03 4.82
CA ASP A 632 -10.66 37.15 3.72
C ASP A 632 -10.41 35.66 4.09
N PHE A 633 -11.45 34.85 3.96
CA PHE A 633 -11.40 33.40 4.13
C PHE A 633 -11.71 32.75 2.78
N GLY A 634 -10.68 32.19 2.18
CA GLY A 634 -10.77 31.64 0.83
C GLY A 634 -11.79 30.52 0.66
N ARG A 635 -12.26 30.32 -0.58
CA ARG A 635 -13.20 29.25 -0.92
C ARG A 635 -12.63 27.85 -0.64
N SER A 636 -11.34 27.63 -0.86
CA SER A 636 -10.70 26.32 -0.65
C SER A 636 -10.70 25.89 0.84
N PRO A 637 -10.29 26.71 1.79
CA PRO A 637 -10.48 26.44 3.22
C PRO A 637 -11.95 26.23 3.60
N ALA A 638 -12.87 27.04 3.04
CA ALA A 638 -14.30 26.90 3.31
C ALA A 638 -14.86 25.53 2.84
N LYS A 639 -14.33 24.99 1.74
CA LYS A 639 -14.66 23.64 1.28
C LYS A 639 -14.26 22.61 2.34
N ASN A 640 -13.06 22.71 2.91
CA ASN A 640 -12.59 21.79 3.95
C ASN A 640 -13.44 21.89 5.23
N VAL A 641 -13.82 23.11 5.64
CA VAL A 641 -14.72 23.31 6.78
C VAL A 641 -16.09 22.66 6.52
N LYS A 642 -16.68 22.85 5.33
CA LYS A 642 -17.97 22.25 4.98
C LYS A 642 -17.95 20.73 5.12
N TYR A 643 -16.96 20.08 4.54
CA TYR A 643 -16.88 18.62 4.59
C TYR A 643 -16.49 18.08 5.97
N GLY A 644 -15.58 18.76 6.71
CA GLY A 644 -15.27 18.37 8.08
C GLY A 644 -16.43 18.55 9.07
N LEU A 645 -17.48 19.30 8.71
CA LEU A 645 -18.72 19.41 9.51
C LEU A 645 -19.75 18.34 9.14
N THR A 646 -19.62 17.70 7.96
CA THR A 646 -20.57 16.71 7.44
C THR A 646 -20.08 15.27 7.57
N GLU A 647 -18.76 15.07 7.75
CA GLU A 647 -18.13 13.78 8.07
C GLU A 647 -18.06 13.54 9.59
#